data_944509d15c13d228b7b051ce4bb1c2f1
#
_entry.id   944509d15c13d228b7b051ce4bb1c2f1
#
_cell.length_a   1.000
_cell.length_b   1.000
_cell.length_c   1.000
_cell.angle_alpha   90.00
_cell.angle_beta   90.00
_cell.angle_gamma   90.00
#
_symmetry.space_group_name_H-M   'P 1'
#
loop_
_entity.id
_entity.type
_entity.pdbx_description
1 polymer ?
#
loop_
_entity_poly.entity_id
_entity_poly.type
_entity_poly.pdbx_seq_one_letter_code
_entity_poly.pdbx_strand_id
1 'polypeptide(L)'
;LTQGDFTVTEDGRPLEISRFEAFVLEPAPPAEPPSVATNAAGERAPRRAFAIIVDDLRISPQLSEEARRAVRSILDAVVREGDEVVFGTTSGDAWWSARTSQDFEDLRALLARVDGRNQVQTAYDRMSEYEAFRIANFEDKPSPRLGSVSGPTLSLPGRATAVADDPMPAGGSVRERVKLRWSTLGVCVGPSCDPMVRARAAEIEQLRRGRTTTVLGVIRQGLEALAPIRGRKALLFLSEGFLDEALTGGRRAVATVSREANTAVYFMDVRGLVSQPGFGRTADQAASPAPQDSGVTAFEEVVLESAGAQSLADETGGFSVRNSNDFALGAQRIGEESRVFYLLGFYPPEGKPARAWRNLKVTTTRPGLTVRARRGYTLATPSTDADQKRKQRKDDEPPEPSPAVVRALDSPHDATDIPLRAMAYVLEPRRGDTARVLVATEFDAERLTYQPVGRARRARVEVSVVARLRDAARGFRHDDTVELTLYEGETAGWRSYSREFLLPAGVAQVRVVLRDATSGAPGSVTTRVEVPAPGVLRVSTPILSDQVDTEGGEAGRPQVVLAVHREFPASGPLYVEYEVFGAVADPNGRPRVSAGLQLWSADRRLVRQAPASPIAPSPDGRVVRRVGMDLQGLEAGPYELALEVHDEVSGRSLRGRERFSLTPAGSPEPRSP
;
A
#
# COMPACT_ATOMS: atom_id res chain seq x y z
N LEU A 1 1.15 24.24 -22.69
CA LEU A 1 1.43 25.55 -22.12
C LEU A 1 2.94 25.73 -21.93
N THR A 2 3.40 26.96 -21.90
CA THR A 2 4.80 27.36 -21.69
C THR A 2 4.94 28.06 -20.33
N GLN A 3 6.17 28.31 -19.88
CA GLN A 3 6.44 29.02 -18.63
C GLN A 3 5.74 30.39 -18.56
N GLY A 4 5.72 31.14 -19.69
CA GLY A 4 5.11 32.46 -19.78
C GLY A 4 3.57 32.47 -19.66
N ASP A 5 2.92 31.33 -19.75
CA ASP A 5 1.48 31.20 -19.56
C ASP A 5 1.08 31.16 -18.06
N PHE A 6 2.06 31.09 -17.14
CA PHE A 6 1.82 30.98 -15.70
C PHE A 6 2.34 32.18 -14.92
N THR A 7 1.61 32.55 -13.88
CA THR A 7 2.04 33.50 -12.86
C THR A 7 1.92 32.86 -11.49
N VAL A 8 3.01 32.89 -10.71
CA VAL A 8 3.06 32.41 -9.33
C VAL A 8 3.17 33.60 -8.40
N THR A 9 2.35 33.66 -7.36
CA THR A 9 2.46 34.69 -6.34
C THR A 9 2.53 34.08 -4.95
N GLU A 10 3.38 34.65 -4.04
CA GLU A 10 3.42 34.34 -2.62
C GLU A 10 2.91 35.54 -1.83
N ASP A 11 1.87 35.34 -1.02
CA ASP A 11 1.20 36.41 -0.24
C ASP A 11 0.88 37.67 -1.08
N GLY A 12 0.50 37.46 -2.35
CA GLY A 12 0.18 38.50 -3.32
C GLY A 12 1.38 39.10 -4.05
N ARG A 13 2.62 38.73 -3.73
CA ARG A 13 3.82 39.19 -4.45
C ARG A 13 4.20 38.19 -5.54
N PRO A 14 4.50 38.64 -6.76
CA PRO A 14 4.91 37.77 -7.86
C PRO A 14 6.26 37.11 -7.55
N LEU A 15 6.37 35.84 -7.93
CA LEU A 15 7.59 35.04 -7.84
C LEU A 15 8.10 34.71 -9.24
N GLU A 16 9.41 34.74 -9.42
CA GLU A 16 10.04 34.27 -10.65
C GLU A 16 10.06 32.74 -10.71
N ILE A 17 9.58 32.19 -11.82
CA ILE A 17 9.62 30.75 -12.08
C ILE A 17 11.03 30.41 -12.57
N SER A 18 11.82 29.75 -11.72
CA SER A 18 13.20 29.35 -12.02
C SER A 18 13.30 28.01 -12.76
N ARG A 19 12.26 27.17 -12.68
CA ARG A 19 12.18 25.87 -13.35
C ARG A 19 10.78 25.63 -13.85
N PHE A 20 10.68 25.16 -15.09
CA PHE A 20 9.42 24.79 -15.73
C PHE A 20 9.58 23.43 -16.43
N GLU A 21 8.73 22.49 -16.11
CA GLU A 21 8.67 21.20 -16.79
C GLU A 21 7.21 20.85 -17.08
N ALA A 22 6.93 20.40 -18.31
CA ALA A 22 5.63 19.89 -18.71
C ALA A 22 5.70 18.36 -18.84
N PHE A 23 4.80 17.67 -18.20
CA PHE A 23 4.71 16.22 -18.23
C PHE A 23 3.42 15.80 -18.92
N VAL A 24 3.56 14.93 -19.93
CA VAL A 24 2.46 14.21 -20.56
C VAL A 24 2.80 12.72 -20.45
N LEU A 25 2.04 12.01 -19.62
CA LEU A 25 2.28 10.59 -19.36
C LEU A 25 1.42 9.74 -20.29
N GLU A 26 2.08 8.99 -21.18
CA GLU A 26 1.44 8.00 -22.04
C GLU A 26 1.28 6.66 -21.28
N PRO A 27 0.26 5.85 -21.61
CA PRO A 27 0.14 4.51 -21.06
C PRO A 27 1.38 3.67 -21.42
N ALA A 28 1.95 2.98 -20.43
CA ALA A 28 3.03 2.04 -20.68
C ALA A 28 2.46 0.78 -21.38
N PRO A 29 3.23 0.14 -22.27
CA PRO A 29 2.83 -1.15 -22.83
C PRO A 29 2.73 -2.20 -21.72
N PRO A 30 1.86 -3.22 -21.89
CA PRO A 30 1.74 -4.31 -20.94
C PRO A 30 3.09 -5.02 -20.76
N ALA A 31 3.52 -5.17 -19.51
CA ALA A 31 4.71 -5.91 -19.17
C ALA A 31 4.32 -7.31 -18.67
N GLU A 32 4.84 -8.35 -19.31
CA GLU A 32 4.72 -9.70 -18.74
C GLU A 32 5.43 -9.74 -17.38
N PRO A 33 4.81 -10.36 -16.36
CA PRO A 33 5.46 -10.49 -15.07
C PRO A 33 6.75 -11.32 -15.24
N PRO A 34 7.90 -10.85 -14.74
CA PRO A 34 9.12 -11.61 -14.80
C PRO A 34 9.01 -12.89 -13.96
N SER A 35 9.68 -13.97 -14.39
CA SER A 35 9.73 -15.23 -13.64
C SER A 35 10.38 -15.08 -12.25
N VAL A 36 11.22 -14.06 -12.09
CA VAL A 36 11.89 -13.70 -10.83
C VAL A 36 11.66 -12.22 -10.56
N ALA A 37 11.25 -11.89 -9.36
CA ALA A 37 11.15 -10.51 -8.94
C ALA A 37 12.55 -9.89 -8.84
N THR A 38 12.78 -8.79 -9.57
CA THR A 38 14.07 -8.08 -9.55
C THR A 38 13.87 -6.57 -9.65
N ASN A 39 14.75 -5.82 -8.98
CA ASN A 39 14.88 -4.37 -9.11
C ASN A 39 16.06 -3.97 -10.03
N ALA A 40 16.82 -4.92 -10.54
CA ALA A 40 17.99 -4.66 -11.39
C ALA A 40 17.64 -4.25 -12.83
N ALA A 41 16.38 -4.37 -13.26
CA ALA A 41 15.93 -3.87 -14.56
C ALA A 41 16.00 -2.35 -14.57
N GLY A 42 16.76 -1.79 -15.53
CA GLY A 42 17.17 -0.39 -15.65
C GLY A 42 16.12 0.70 -15.38
N GLU A 43 16.54 1.97 -15.41
CA GLU A 43 15.68 3.14 -15.10
C GLU A 43 14.34 3.06 -15.83
N ARG A 44 13.29 2.81 -15.10
CA ARG A 44 11.93 2.78 -15.64
C ARG A 44 11.48 4.22 -15.93
N ALA A 45 10.83 4.42 -17.07
CA ALA A 45 10.21 5.71 -17.42
C ALA A 45 9.30 6.21 -16.28
N PRO A 46 9.14 7.54 -16.12
CA PRO A 46 8.22 8.11 -15.12
C PRO A 46 6.83 7.51 -15.27
N ARG A 47 6.25 7.05 -14.17
CA ARG A 47 4.93 6.40 -14.14
C ARG A 47 3.99 7.17 -13.23
N ARG A 48 2.69 6.94 -13.41
CA ARG A 48 1.72 7.41 -12.44
C ARG A 48 1.72 6.48 -11.24
N ALA A 49 1.55 7.06 -10.06
CA ALA A 49 1.44 6.28 -8.84
C ALA A 49 0.28 6.77 -7.98
N PHE A 50 -0.45 5.83 -7.41
CA PHE A 50 -1.65 6.08 -6.63
C PHE A 50 -1.56 5.40 -5.27
N ALA A 51 -1.94 6.14 -4.21
CA ALA A 51 -2.29 5.54 -2.93
C ALA A 51 -3.81 5.62 -2.78
N ILE A 52 -4.46 4.50 -2.55
CA ILE A 52 -5.90 4.40 -2.31
C ILE A 52 -6.07 3.99 -0.84
N ILE A 53 -6.49 4.94 -0.01
CA ILE A 53 -6.67 4.72 1.43
C ILE A 53 -8.16 4.74 1.75
N VAL A 54 -8.65 3.62 2.29
CA VAL A 54 -10.03 3.48 2.75
C VAL A 54 -10.06 3.63 4.27
N ASP A 55 -10.85 4.57 4.74
CA ASP A 55 -11.03 4.87 6.16
C ASP A 55 -12.10 3.97 6.80
N ASP A 56 -11.79 2.69 6.89
CA ASP A 56 -12.69 1.68 7.45
C ASP A 56 -12.99 1.90 8.93
N LEU A 57 -12.17 2.68 9.65
CA LEU A 57 -12.45 3.08 11.03
C LEU A 57 -13.58 4.11 11.15
N ARG A 58 -13.82 4.89 10.09
CA ARG A 58 -14.86 5.94 10.06
C ARG A 58 -16.02 5.62 9.15
N ILE A 59 -15.87 4.70 8.22
CA ILE A 59 -16.96 4.23 7.38
C ILE A 59 -17.87 3.33 8.21
N SER A 60 -19.17 3.62 8.16
CA SER A 60 -20.19 2.77 8.78
C SER A 60 -20.36 1.44 8.03
N PRO A 61 -20.71 0.34 8.71
CA PRO A 61 -20.89 -0.97 8.06
C PRO A 61 -21.87 -0.93 6.89
N GLN A 62 -22.90 -0.08 6.96
CA GLN A 62 -23.90 0.09 5.92
C GLN A 62 -23.33 0.67 4.61
N LEU A 63 -22.23 1.43 4.70
CA LEU A 63 -21.56 2.04 3.56
C LEU A 63 -20.36 1.23 3.04
N SER A 64 -20.15 0.02 3.55
CA SER A 64 -19.04 -0.85 3.14
C SER A 64 -19.08 -1.14 1.64
N GLU A 65 -20.26 -1.44 1.08
CA GLU A 65 -20.39 -1.74 -0.35
C GLU A 65 -20.22 -0.50 -1.22
N GLU A 66 -20.65 0.67 -0.76
CA GLU A 66 -20.40 1.95 -1.42
C GLU A 66 -18.90 2.26 -1.49
N ALA A 67 -18.19 2.04 -0.39
CA ALA A 67 -16.73 2.21 -0.34
C ALA A 67 -16.03 1.25 -1.32
N ARG A 68 -16.39 -0.04 -1.34
CA ARG A 68 -15.86 -1.02 -2.29
C ARG A 68 -16.18 -0.65 -3.74
N ARG A 69 -17.39 -0.16 -4.02
CA ARG A 69 -17.81 0.30 -5.34
C ARG A 69 -16.99 1.51 -5.79
N ALA A 70 -16.74 2.46 -4.89
CA ALA A 70 -15.91 3.63 -5.16
C ALA A 70 -14.48 3.22 -5.52
N VAL A 71 -13.86 2.26 -4.77
CA VAL A 71 -12.52 1.75 -5.09
C VAL A 71 -12.52 1.04 -6.44
N ARG A 72 -13.50 0.17 -6.73
CA ARG A 72 -13.62 -0.49 -8.05
C ARG A 72 -13.72 0.55 -9.18
N SER A 73 -14.54 1.59 -9.01
CA SER A 73 -14.66 2.68 -9.99
C SER A 73 -13.33 3.40 -10.23
N ILE A 74 -12.52 3.60 -9.19
CA ILE A 74 -11.18 4.18 -9.31
C ILE A 74 -10.27 3.25 -10.12
N LEU A 75 -10.22 1.96 -9.76
CA LEU A 75 -9.38 0.98 -10.44
C LEU A 75 -9.73 0.86 -11.92
N ASP A 76 -11.01 0.92 -12.27
CA ASP A 76 -11.48 0.73 -13.63
C ASP A 76 -11.40 2.02 -14.48
N ALA A 77 -11.66 3.19 -13.88
CA ALA A 77 -11.71 4.47 -14.60
C ALA A 77 -10.36 5.19 -14.67
N VAL A 78 -9.52 5.05 -13.63
CA VAL A 78 -8.28 5.84 -13.45
C VAL A 78 -7.04 5.04 -13.74
N VAL A 79 -6.94 3.85 -13.13
CA VAL A 79 -5.73 3.04 -13.15
C VAL A 79 -5.56 2.39 -14.51
N ARG A 80 -4.33 2.39 -15.02
CA ARG A 80 -3.95 1.76 -16.28
C ARG A 80 -2.79 0.81 -16.05
N GLU A 81 -2.60 -0.09 -16.98
CA GLU A 81 -1.44 -0.98 -16.95
C GLU A 81 -0.15 -0.17 -16.94
N GLY A 82 0.78 -0.57 -16.09
CA GLY A 82 2.02 0.15 -15.83
C GLY A 82 1.95 1.20 -14.72
N ASP A 83 0.76 1.55 -14.21
CA ASP A 83 0.64 2.38 -13.01
C ASP A 83 1.08 1.60 -11.76
N GLU A 84 1.56 2.32 -10.76
CA GLU A 84 1.90 1.76 -9.45
C GLU A 84 0.84 2.16 -8.42
N VAL A 85 0.22 1.18 -7.79
CA VAL A 85 -0.84 1.41 -6.81
C VAL A 85 -0.46 0.81 -5.47
N VAL A 86 -0.65 1.58 -4.40
CA VAL A 86 -0.71 1.04 -3.04
C VAL A 86 -2.13 1.24 -2.51
N PHE A 87 -2.69 0.17 -1.96
CA PHE A 87 -3.98 0.15 -1.30
C PHE A 87 -3.79 -0.08 0.20
N GLY A 88 -4.48 0.68 1.03
CA GLY A 88 -4.44 0.52 2.49
C GLY A 88 -5.76 0.85 3.16
N THR A 89 -5.96 0.28 4.36
CA THR A 89 -7.08 0.62 5.26
C THR A 89 -6.57 1.29 6.52
N THR A 90 -7.36 2.17 7.13
CA THR A 90 -6.97 2.88 8.35
C THR A 90 -6.88 1.98 9.57
N SER A 91 -7.55 0.84 9.58
CA SER A 91 -7.37 -0.21 10.59
C SER A 91 -6.02 -0.93 10.50
N GLY A 92 -5.34 -0.86 9.34
CA GLY A 92 -4.13 -1.63 9.05
C GLY A 92 -4.39 -3.09 8.63
N ASP A 93 -5.64 -3.51 8.47
CA ASP A 93 -5.99 -4.89 8.09
C ASP A 93 -5.68 -5.22 6.63
N ALA A 94 -5.48 -4.20 5.80
CA ALA A 94 -5.07 -4.36 4.42
C ALA A 94 -3.99 -3.33 4.08
N TRP A 95 -2.92 -3.84 3.45
CA TRP A 95 -1.89 -3.05 2.78
C TRP A 95 -1.35 -3.86 1.62
N TRP A 96 -1.60 -3.41 0.40
CA TRP A 96 -1.32 -4.16 -0.81
C TRP A 96 -0.74 -3.28 -1.90
N SER A 97 0.26 -3.79 -2.62
CA SER A 97 0.84 -3.09 -3.78
C SER A 97 0.43 -3.79 -5.07
N ALA A 98 0.07 -3.04 -6.11
CA ALA A 98 -0.32 -3.57 -7.40
C ALA A 98 0.40 -2.84 -8.53
N ARG A 99 0.97 -3.61 -9.48
CA ARG A 99 1.69 -3.11 -10.66
C ARG A 99 1.37 -3.88 -11.93
N THR A 100 0.99 -5.14 -11.78
CA THR A 100 0.64 -6.05 -12.88
C THR A 100 -0.85 -6.33 -12.89
N SER A 101 -1.38 -6.80 -14.01
CA SER A 101 -2.79 -7.21 -14.11
C SER A 101 -3.17 -8.21 -13.03
N GLN A 102 -2.30 -9.17 -12.70
CA GLN A 102 -2.53 -10.15 -11.65
C GLN A 102 -2.58 -9.53 -10.25
N ASP A 103 -1.70 -8.56 -9.95
CA ASP A 103 -1.75 -7.82 -8.67
C ASP A 103 -3.05 -7.04 -8.52
N PHE A 104 -3.60 -6.50 -9.62
CA PHE A 104 -4.90 -5.81 -9.61
C PHE A 104 -6.08 -6.77 -9.42
N GLU A 105 -5.99 -8.00 -9.95
CA GLU A 105 -6.99 -9.05 -9.65
C GLU A 105 -6.98 -9.42 -8.17
N ASP A 106 -5.79 -9.63 -7.60
CA ASP A 106 -5.63 -9.89 -6.17
C ASP A 106 -6.14 -8.71 -5.31
N LEU A 107 -5.90 -7.47 -5.74
CA LEU A 107 -6.43 -6.28 -5.06
C LEU A 107 -7.96 -6.25 -5.11
N ARG A 108 -8.59 -6.56 -6.26
CA ARG A 108 -10.05 -6.65 -6.36
C ARG A 108 -10.62 -7.74 -5.45
N ALA A 109 -9.95 -8.88 -5.33
CA ALA A 109 -10.34 -9.94 -4.40
C ALA A 109 -10.22 -9.48 -2.93
N LEU A 110 -9.15 -8.77 -2.58
CA LEU A 110 -8.94 -8.22 -1.24
C LEU A 110 -10.02 -7.23 -0.84
N LEU A 111 -10.60 -6.46 -1.78
CA LEU A 111 -11.67 -5.52 -1.49
C LEU A 111 -12.90 -6.17 -0.83
N ALA A 112 -13.15 -7.46 -1.06
CA ALA A 112 -14.26 -8.17 -0.41
C ALA A 112 -14.16 -8.18 1.14
N ARG A 113 -12.97 -7.93 1.69
CA ARG A 113 -12.70 -7.88 3.14
C ARG A 113 -12.78 -6.48 3.75
N VAL A 114 -12.93 -5.47 2.93
CA VAL A 114 -12.96 -4.07 3.41
C VAL A 114 -14.34 -3.76 3.94
N ASP A 115 -14.50 -3.79 5.24
CA ASP A 115 -15.75 -3.49 5.93
C ASP A 115 -15.58 -2.26 6.82
N GLY A 116 -16.59 -1.38 6.78
CA GLY A 116 -16.66 -0.24 7.67
C GLY A 116 -16.85 -0.69 9.13
N ARG A 117 -16.17 -0.03 10.05
CA ARG A 117 -16.11 -0.38 11.48
C ARG A 117 -16.68 0.72 12.37
N ASN A 118 -17.11 1.82 11.79
CA ASN A 118 -17.73 2.90 12.55
C ASN A 118 -19.11 2.46 13.01
N GLN A 119 -19.18 1.90 14.20
CA GLN A 119 -20.47 1.60 14.82
C GLN A 119 -21.10 2.94 15.24
N VAL A 120 -22.10 3.37 14.48
CA VAL A 120 -22.98 4.46 14.92
C VAL A 120 -23.52 4.08 16.29
N GLN A 121 -23.24 4.90 17.29
CA GLN A 121 -23.72 4.63 18.65
C GLN A 121 -25.25 4.68 18.64
N THR A 122 -25.86 3.51 18.64
CA THR A 122 -27.32 3.34 18.79
C THR A 122 -27.75 3.40 20.25
N ALA A 123 -26.79 3.69 21.14
CA ALA A 123 -27.04 3.80 22.57
C ALA A 123 -28.09 4.85 22.88
N TYR A 124 -28.82 4.66 23.98
CA TYR A 124 -29.85 5.59 24.45
C TYR A 124 -29.37 7.03 24.61
N ASP A 125 -28.07 7.25 24.74
CA ASP A 125 -27.43 8.54 24.94
C ASP A 125 -27.27 9.37 23.65
N ARG A 126 -27.33 8.76 22.46
CA ARG A 126 -27.32 9.40 21.11
C ARG A 126 -26.55 10.73 21.03
N MET A 127 -25.32 10.75 21.54
CA MET A 127 -24.45 11.93 21.40
C MET A 127 -23.56 11.75 20.17
N SER A 128 -23.62 12.70 19.20
CA SER A 128 -22.76 12.66 18.02
C SER A 128 -21.32 13.05 18.34
N GLU A 129 -20.37 12.68 17.47
CA GLU A 129 -18.97 13.12 17.59
C GLU A 129 -18.86 14.65 17.54
N TYR A 130 -19.69 15.30 16.73
CA TYR A 130 -19.74 16.76 16.66
C TYR A 130 -20.24 17.38 17.96
N GLU A 131 -21.34 16.87 18.53
CA GLU A 131 -21.86 17.34 19.82
C GLU A 131 -20.81 17.16 20.93
N ALA A 132 -20.16 15.99 20.98
CA ALA A 132 -19.09 15.70 21.94
C ALA A 132 -17.90 16.66 21.80
N PHE A 133 -17.45 16.91 20.56
CA PHE A 133 -16.41 17.87 20.24
C PHE A 133 -16.76 19.28 20.72
N ARG A 134 -17.99 19.72 20.45
CA ARG A 134 -18.47 21.05 20.87
C ARG A 134 -18.51 21.18 22.38
N ILE A 135 -19.04 20.18 23.09
CA ILE A 135 -19.16 20.19 24.55
C ILE A 135 -17.79 20.15 25.22
N ALA A 136 -16.88 19.32 24.71
CA ALA A 136 -15.57 19.13 25.32
C ALA A 136 -14.59 20.30 25.09
N ASN A 137 -14.69 21.00 23.95
CA ASN A 137 -13.71 22.03 23.55
C ASN A 137 -14.23 23.48 23.58
N PHE A 138 -15.54 23.70 23.59
CA PHE A 138 -16.11 25.02 23.45
C PHE A 138 -17.21 25.25 24.50
N GLU A 139 -16.86 25.23 25.76
CA GLU A 139 -17.82 25.48 26.84
C GLU A 139 -18.72 26.71 26.54
N ASP A 140 -20.04 26.46 26.48
CA ASP A 140 -21.13 27.47 26.40
C ASP A 140 -21.03 28.51 25.26
N LYS A 141 -20.18 28.32 24.26
CA LYS A 141 -20.19 29.21 23.09
C LYS A 141 -21.25 28.76 22.09
N PRO A 142 -22.05 29.70 21.53
CA PRO A 142 -23.01 29.37 20.48
C PRO A 142 -22.31 28.71 19.29
N SER A 143 -23.00 27.78 18.61
CA SER A 143 -22.48 27.15 17.40
C SER A 143 -22.15 28.24 16.36
N PRO A 144 -20.97 28.15 15.68
CA PRO A 144 -20.71 29.04 14.56
C PRO A 144 -21.77 28.79 13.49
N ARG A 145 -22.40 29.85 12.98
CA ARG A 145 -23.29 29.73 11.82
C ARG A 145 -22.44 29.31 10.60
N LEU A 146 -23.03 28.53 9.69
CA LEU A 146 -22.36 28.05 8.46
C LEU A 146 -21.73 29.19 7.62
N GLY A 147 -22.20 30.43 7.78
CA GLY A 147 -21.66 31.63 7.14
C GLY A 147 -20.44 32.27 7.81
N SER A 148 -19.99 31.79 8.97
CA SER A 148 -18.84 32.36 9.70
C SER A 148 -17.56 31.48 9.58
N VAL A 149 -17.64 30.40 8.84
CA VAL A 149 -16.43 29.62 8.49
C VAL A 149 -15.69 30.41 7.42
N SER A 150 -14.54 30.98 7.76
CA SER A 150 -13.62 31.66 6.84
C SER A 150 -12.96 30.65 5.91
N GLY A 151 -13.77 30.01 5.07
CA GLY A 151 -13.40 29.17 3.95
C GLY A 151 -14.09 29.68 2.70
N PRO A 152 -13.67 29.28 1.50
CA PRO A 152 -14.32 29.72 0.28
C PRO A 152 -15.81 29.38 0.39
N THR A 153 -16.62 30.40 0.31
CA THR A 153 -18.08 30.35 0.29
C THR A 153 -18.53 29.28 -0.68
N LEU A 154 -19.20 28.24 -0.18
CA LEU A 154 -19.97 27.32 -1.00
C LEU A 154 -21.12 28.08 -1.62
N SER A 155 -20.87 28.73 -2.75
CA SER A 155 -21.91 29.28 -3.60
C SER A 155 -22.63 28.10 -4.23
N LEU A 156 -23.75 27.68 -3.63
CA LEU A 156 -24.70 26.81 -4.30
C LEU A 156 -25.30 27.63 -5.45
N PRO A 157 -25.20 27.17 -6.71
CA PRO A 157 -25.85 27.88 -7.82
C PRO A 157 -27.35 27.84 -7.61
N GLY A 158 -27.97 29.02 -7.40
CA GLY A 158 -29.40 29.19 -7.49
C GLY A 158 -30.18 29.55 -6.23
N ARG A 159 -29.52 29.87 -5.10
CA ARG A 159 -30.27 30.46 -3.98
C ARG A 159 -29.55 31.69 -3.44
N ALA A 160 -30.10 32.85 -3.78
CA ALA A 160 -29.73 34.12 -3.19
C ALA A 160 -29.89 34.04 -1.68
N THR A 161 -28.86 34.42 -1.01
CA THR A 161 -28.73 34.70 0.38
C THR A 161 -29.77 35.67 0.86
N ALA A 162 -30.76 35.17 1.53
CA ALA A 162 -31.43 35.87 2.59
C ALA A 162 -31.69 34.85 3.67
N VAL A 163 -30.64 34.49 4.43
CA VAL A 163 -30.93 34.04 5.78
C VAL A 163 -31.31 35.28 6.54
N ALA A 164 -32.62 35.58 6.51
CA ALA A 164 -33.23 36.47 7.44
C ALA A 164 -32.76 36.16 8.85
N ASP A 165 -32.56 37.17 9.66
CA ASP A 165 -32.47 37.10 11.11
C ASP A 165 -33.77 36.45 11.65
N ASP A 166 -33.89 35.13 11.50
CA ASP A 166 -34.80 34.35 12.30
C ASP A 166 -34.20 34.30 13.70
N PRO A 167 -34.89 34.89 14.70
CA PRO A 167 -34.45 34.72 16.08
C PRO A 167 -34.48 33.21 16.35
N MET A 168 -33.31 32.59 16.49
CA MET A 168 -33.22 31.28 17.10
C MET A 168 -34.12 31.29 18.31
N PRO A 169 -35.07 30.35 18.45
CA PRO A 169 -35.69 30.15 19.74
C PRO A 169 -34.54 30.05 20.73
N ALA A 170 -34.65 30.76 21.88
CA ALA A 170 -33.58 30.92 22.86
C ALA A 170 -33.00 29.53 23.24
N GLY A 171 -32.23 28.97 22.33
CA GLY A 171 -31.70 27.63 22.34
C GLY A 171 -30.35 27.64 23.02
N GLY A 172 -30.28 27.05 24.15
CA GLY A 172 -29.08 26.84 24.93
C GLY A 172 -27.94 26.25 24.11
N SER A 173 -26.75 26.26 24.66
CA SER A 173 -25.56 25.63 24.10
C SER A 173 -25.86 24.18 23.63
N VAL A 174 -24.98 23.60 22.79
CA VAL A 174 -25.06 22.18 22.38
C VAL A 174 -25.27 21.29 23.59
N ARG A 175 -24.58 21.60 24.69
CA ARG A 175 -24.70 20.89 25.96
C ARG A 175 -26.11 20.92 26.51
N GLU A 176 -26.79 22.07 26.52
CA GLU A 176 -28.18 22.20 27.01
C GLU A 176 -29.15 21.39 26.13
N ARG A 177 -28.97 21.37 24.82
CA ARG A 177 -29.77 20.50 23.92
C ARG A 177 -29.60 19.02 24.22
N VAL A 178 -28.37 18.58 24.43
CA VAL A 178 -28.08 17.15 24.80
C VAL A 178 -28.68 16.83 26.16
N LYS A 179 -28.57 17.73 27.16
CA LYS A 179 -29.19 17.56 28.48
C LYS A 179 -30.71 17.42 28.39
N LEU A 180 -31.35 18.28 27.63
CA LEU A 180 -32.79 18.23 27.41
C LEU A 180 -33.21 16.92 26.75
N ARG A 181 -32.49 16.50 25.70
CA ARG A 181 -32.74 15.23 25.00
C ARG A 181 -32.58 14.05 25.96
N TRP A 182 -31.53 14.00 26.76
CA TRP A 182 -31.26 12.92 27.71
C TRP A 182 -32.30 12.90 28.84
N SER A 183 -32.69 14.05 29.33
CA SER A 183 -33.75 14.16 30.34
C SER A 183 -35.09 13.64 29.78
N THR A 184 -35.42 13.98 28.53
CA THR A 184 -36.65 13.51 27.85
C THR A 184 -36.62 11.99 27.61
N LEU A 185 -35.46 11.44 27.32
CA LEU A 185 -35.24 9.98 27.13
C LEU A 185 -35.09 9.21 28.45
N GLY A 186 -35.08 9.90 29.58
CA GLY A 186 -34.88 9.23 30.88
C GLY A 186 -33.47 8.74 31.16
N VAL A 187 -32.46 9.18 30.35
CA VAL A 187 -31.05 8.79 30.55
C VAL A 187 -30.48 9.42 31.82
N CYS A 188 -30.90 10.63 32.15
CA CYS A 188 -30.55 11.34 33.38
C CYS A 188 -31.68 12.22 33.89
N VAL A 189 -31.62 12.62 35.16
CA VAL A 189 -32.64 13.47 35.79
C VAL A 189 -31.97 14.55 36.63
N GLY A 190 -32.45 15.80 36.46
CA GLY A 190 -32.09 16.95 37.30
C GLY A 190 -30.59 17.31 37.23
N PRO A 191 -29.97 17.69 38.35
CA PRO A 191 -28.62 18.21 38.41
C PRO A 191 -27.53 17.19 37.95
N SER A 192 -27.83 15.89 37.99
CA SER A 192 -26.89 14.84 37.57
C SER A 192 -26.67 14.82 36.04
N CYS A 193 -27.53 15.39 35.26
CA CYS A 193 -27.42 15.42 33.79
C CYS A 193 -26.17 16.15 33.30
N ASP A 194 -25.80 17.28 33.87
CA ASP A 194 -24.67 18.07 33.41
C ASP A 194 -23.32 17.31 33.52
N PRO A 195 -22.93 16.74 34.67
CA PRO A 195 -21.70 15.99 34.77
C PRO A 195 -21.72 14.71 33.90
N MET A 196 -22.86 14.02 33.75
CA MET A 196 -22.97 12.86 32.87
C MET A 196 -22.74 13.22 31.40
N VAL A 197 -23.36 14.30 30.92
CA VAL A 197 -23.18 14.79 29.54
C VAL A 197 -21.73 15.18 29.29
N ARG A 198 -21.09 15.90 30.23
CA ARG A 198 -19.67 16.29 30.11
C ARG A 198 -18.72 15.07 30.09
N ALA A 199 -18.94 14.11 30.97
CA ALA A 199 -18.12 12.90 31.05
C ALA A 199 -18.21 12.10 29.75
N ARG A 200 -19.43 11.91 29.24
CA ARG A 200 -19.64 11.18 27.98
C ARG A 200 -19.06 11.94 26.77
N ALA A 201 -19.22 13.26 26.74
CA ALA A 201 -18.62 14.08 25.70
C ALA A 201 -17.08 13.97 25.70
N ALA A 202 -16.45 13.98 26.86
CA ALA A 202 -15.00 13.83 26.99
C ALA A 202 -14.52 12.44 26.50
N GLU A 203 -15.25 11.37 26.83
CA GLU A 203 -14.96 10.01 26.36
C GLU A 203 -15.04 9.89 24.82
N ILE A 204 -16.17 10.34 24.23
CA ILE A 204 -16.35 10.31 22.77
C ILE A 204 -15.28 11.14 22.07
N GLU A 205 -14.98 12.33 22.61
CA GLU A 205 -13.96 13.22 22.05
C GLU A 205 -12.56 12.60 22.09
N GLN A 206 -12.21 11.89 23.16
CA GLN A 206 -10.94 11.17 23.25
C GLN A 206 -10.85 10.06 22.20
N LEU A 207 -11.91 9.27 22.03
CA LEU A 207 -11.98 8.24 20.99
C LEU A 207 -11.89 8.84 19.58
N ARG A 208 -12.60 9.92 19.33
CA ARG A 208 -12.57 10.65 18.05
C ARG A 208 -11.16 11.15 17.72
N ARG A 209 -10.46 11.75 18.70
CA ARG A 209 -9.07 12.21 18.53
C ARG A 209 -8.13 11.06 18.21
N GLY A 210 -8.26 9.95 18.91
CA GLY A 210 -7.50 8.74 18.64
C GLY A 210 -7.68 8.27 17.21
N ARG A 211 -8.93 8.14 16.74
CA ARG A 211 -9.25 7.77 15.35
C ARG A 211 -8.66 8.75 14.35
N THR A 212 -8.83 10.06 14.56
CA THR A 212 -8.28 11.09 13.65
C THR A 212 -6.76 11.00 13.56
N THR A 213 -6.07 10.77 14.69
CA THR A 213 -4.61 10.59 14.72
C THR A 213 -4.20 9.36 13.90
N THR A 214 -4.90 8.24 14.05
CA THR A 214 -4.67 7.02 13.26
C THR A 214 -4.86 7.27 11.77
N VAL A 215 -5.99 7.89 11.39
CA VAL A 215 -6.32 8.24 9.98
C VAL A 215 -5.22 9.10 9.36
N LEU A 216 -4.83 10.19 10.03
CA LEU A 216 -3.76 11.07 9.56
C LEU A 216 -2.40 10.34 9.48
N GLY A 217 -2.15 9.39 10.40
CA GLY A 217 -0.98 8.52 10.37
C GLY A 217 -0.94 7.65 9.12
N VAL A 218 -2.05 7.01 8.75
CA VAL A 218 -2.13 6.15 7.56
C VAL A 218 -2.09 6.96 6.27
N ILE A 219 -2.73 8.15 6.21
CA ILE A 219 -2.58 9.06 5.07
C ILE A 219 -1.11 9.44 4.89
N ARG A 220 -0.39 9.78 5.98
CA ARG A 220 1.04 10.07 5.94
C ARG A 220 1.84 8.88 5.43
N GLN A 221 1.58 7.68 5.91
CA GLN A 221 2.21 6.44 5.44
C GLN A 221 2.02 6.24 3.93
N GLY A 222 0.80 6.45 3.41
CA GLY A 222 0.52 6.39 1.97
C GLY A 222 1.29 7.44 1.16
N LEU A 223 1.43 8.66 1.68
CA LEU A 223 2.23 9.72 1.05
C LEU A 223 3.73 9.37 1.05
N GLU A 224 4.25 8.87 2.16
CA GLU A 224 5.65 8.43 2.30
C GLU A 224 5.96 7.23 1.39
N ALA A 225 5.00 6.31 1.22
CA ALA A 225 5.11 5.17 0.30
C ALA A 225 5.27 5.61 -1.17
N LEU A 226 4.62 6.71 -1.55
CA LEU A 226 4.73 7.28 -2.89
C LEU A 226 5.96 8.20 -3.07
N ALA A 227 6.59 8.67 -2.00
CA ALA A 227 7.65 9.68 -2.07
C ALA A 227 8.82 9.30 -3.01
N PRO A 228 9.32 8.04 -3.05
CA PRO A 228 10.43 7.66 -3.91
C PRO A 228 10.11 7.69 -5.40
N ILE A 229 8.84 7.66 -5.77
CA ILE A 229 8.41 7.53 -7.17
C ILE A 229 8.59 8.85 -7.90
N ARG A 230 9.22 8.82 -9.07
CA ARG A 230 9.30 9.97 -9.98
C ARG A 230 8.04 10.04 -10.84
N GLY A 231 7.44 11.22 -10.97
CA GLY A 231 6.25 11.44 -11.78
C GLY A 231 5.06 11.96 -10.99
N ARG A 232 3.87 11.88 -11.58
CA ARG A 232 2.61 12.33 -10.95
C ARG A 232 2.12 11.30 -9.96
N LYS A 233 1.83 11.79 -8.77
CA LYS A 233 1.35 10.97 -7.65
C LYS A 233 0.07 11.55 -7.09
N ALA A 234 -0.86 10.67 -6.73
CA ALA A 234 -2.12 11.05 -6.12
C ALA A 234 -2.45 10.11 -4.97
N LEU A 235 -2.93 10.66 -3.86
CA LEU A 235 -3.53 9.88 -2.78
C LEU A 235 -5.04 10.11 -2.80
N LEU A 236 -5.80 9.03 -2.97
CA LEU A 236 -7.26 9.02 -2.92
C LEU A 236 -7.69 8.53 -1.54
N PHE A 237 -8.32 9.40 -0.79
CA PHE A 237 -8.80 9.13 0.56
C PHE A 237 -10.32 8.97 0.54
N LEU A 238 -10.79 7.76 0.83
CA LEU A 238 -12.22 7.40 0.86
C LEU A 238 -12.67 7.30 2.32
N SER A 239 -13.59 8.17 2.75
CA SER A 239 -14.03 8.26 4.14
C SER A 239 -15.40 8.95 4.22
N GLU A 240 -16.05 8.87 5.37
CA GLU A 240 -17.12 9.79 5.74
C GLU A 240 -16.57 11.17 6.20
N GLY A 241 -15.23 11.27 6.31
CA GLY A 241 -14.54 12.49 6.69
C GLY A 241 -14.18 12.56 8.17
N PHE A 242 -13.61 13.67 8.60
CA PHE A 242 -13.29 13.99 9.99
C PHE A 242 -13.39 15.49 10.24
N LEU A 243 -13.66 15.86 11.50
CA LEU A 243 -13.77 17.26 11.93
C LEU A 243 -12.42 17.99 11.75
N ASP A 244 -12.48 19.24 11.29
CA ASP A 244 -11.28 20.09 11.16
C ASP A 244 -10.84 20.61 12.53
N GLU A 245 -9.71 20.10 12.98
CA GLU A 245 -9.02 20.57 14.17
C GLU A 245 -7.84 21.48 13.79
N ALA A 246 -8.11 22.73 13.56
CA ALA A 246 -7.09 23.72 13.22
C ALA A 246 -5.96 23.81 14.26
N LEU A 247 -6.19 23.36 15.49
CA LEU A 247 -5.28 23.51 16.63
C LEU A 247 -4.30 22.36 16.81
N THR A 248 -4.56 21.18 16.26
CA THR A 248 -3.75 19.97 16.59
C THR A 248 -2.47 19.79 15.77
N GLY A 249 -2.26 20.57 14.73
CA GLY A 249 -1.04 20.47 13.89
C GLY A 249 -0.95 19.20 13.03
N GLY A 250 -1.74 18.17 13.31
CA GLY A 250 -1.68 16.87 12.59
C GLY A 250 -1.94 17.00 11.10
N ARG A 251 -2.96 17.75 10.69
CA ARG A 251 -3.27 18.02 9.28
C ARG A 251 -2.14 18.76 8.56
N ARG A 252 -1.52 19.76 9.23
CA ARG A 252 -0.38 20.50 8.68
C ARG A 252 0.84 19.62 8.49
N ALA A 253 1.08 18.67 9.40
CA ALA A 253 2.15 17.70 9.25
C ALA A 253 1.94 16.81 8.01
N VAL A 254 0.72 16.33 7.77
CA VAL A 254 0.36 15.56 6.56
C VAL A 254 0.52 16.42 5.30
N ALA A 255 0.09 17.69 5.31
CA ALA A 255 0.27 18.61 4.18
C ALA A 255 1.77 18.86 3.87
N THR A 256 2.63 18.86 4.89
CA THR A 256 4.08 18.96 4.72
C THR A 256 4.63 17.71 4.01
N VAL A 257 4.28 16.52 4.47
CA VAL A 257 4.69 15.25 3.83
C VAL A 257 4.14 15.16 2.40
N SER A 258 2.89 15.56 2.15
CA SER A 258 2.31 15.66 0.79
C SER A 258 3.17 16.53 -0.13
N ARG A 259 3.68 17.64 0.39
CA ARG A 259 4.58 18.52 -0.38
C ARG A 259 5.92 17.83 -0.67
N GLU A 260 6.55 17.24 0.32
CA GLU A 260 7.83 16.53 0.20
C GLU A 260 7.71 15.35 -0.78
N ALA A 261 6.62 14.59 -0.68
CA ALA A 261 6.30 13.50 -1.58
C ALA A 261 5.83 13.97 -2.98
N ASN A 262 5.60 15.26 -3.21
CA ASN A 262 4.97 15.80 -4.41
C ASN A 262 3.66 15.08 -4.80
N THR A 263 2.78 14.85 -3.82
CA THR A 263 1.55 14.06 -3.97
C THR A 263 0.35 14.89 -3.57
N ALA A 264 -0.68 15.00 -4.43
CA ALA A 264 -1.94 15.63 -4.07
C ALA A 264 -2.86 14.63 -3.37
N VAL A 265 -3.63 15.10 -2.38
CA VAL A 265 -4.66 14.30 -1.70
C VAL A 265 -6.02 14.64 -2.28
N TYR A 266 -6.77 13.62 -2.67
CA TYR A 266 -8.15 13.73 -3.16
C TYR A 266 -9.06 13.06 -2.14
N PHE A 267 -10.10 13.76 -1.72
CA PHE A 267 -11.08 13.21 -0.78
C PHE A 267 -12.34 12.76 -1.52
N MET A 268 -12.79 11.54 -1.28
CA MET A 268 -14.04 10.98 -1.77
C MET A 268 -14.95 10.64 -0.59
N ASP A 269 -16.05 11.37 -0.46
CA ASP A 269 -17.07 11.13 0.55
C ASP A 269 -17.93 9.92 0.13
N VAL A 270 -17.80 8.82 0.85
CA VAL A 270 -18.48 7.56 0.53
C VAL A 270 -19.98 7.57 0.88
N ARG A 271 -20.47 8.61 1.60
CA ARG A 271 -21.88 8.75 1.93
C ARG A 271 -22.76 9.01 0.71
N GLY A 272 -22.15 9.41 -0.41
CA GLY A 272 -22.88 9.68 -1.63
C GLY A 272 -23.80 10.92 -1.55
N LEU A 273 -24.97 10.82 -2.15
CA LEU A 273 -26.02 11.84 -2.05
C LEU A 273 -26.61 11.83 -0.64
N VAL A 274 -26.22 12.82 0.16
CA VAL A 274 -26.86 13.05 1.46
C VAL A 274 -28.19 13.76 1.21
N SER A 275 -29.30 13.02 1.26
CA SER A 275 -30.63 13.60 1.19
C SER A 275 -30.88 14.48 2.41
N GLN A 276 -31.55 15.62 2.21
CA GLN A 276 -31.99 16.44 3.34
C GLN A 276 -32.83 15.57 4.30
N PRO A 277 -32.56 15.61 5.61
CA PRO A 277 -33.39 14.91 6.57
C PRO A 277 -34.83 15.40 6.45
N GLY A 278 -35.72 14.56 5.98
CA GLY A 278 -37.12 14.88 5.72
C GLY A 278 -37.74 14.06 4.59
N PHE A 279 -36.93 13.59 3.64
CA PHE A 279 -37.39 12.80 2.50
C PHE A 279 -36.88 11.34 2.57
N GLY A 280 -37.20 10.59 3.57
CA GLY A 280 -36.76 9.18 3.65
C GLY A 280 -36.93 8.57 5.03
N ARG A 281 -37.66 9.21 5.92
CA ARG A 281 -37.99 8.59 7.21
C ARG A 281 -38.93 7.41 6.96
N THR A 282 -38.53 6.22 7.37
CA THR A 282 -39.45 5.10 7.46
C THR A 282 -40.54 5.39 8.47
N ALA A 283 -41.75 4.82 8.29
CA ALA A 283 -42.88 5.05 9.15
C ALA A 283 -42.58 4.90 10.67
N ASP A 284 -41.63 4.03 11.03
CA ASP A 284 -41.18 3.82 12.41
C ASP A 284 -40.35 4.98 12.98
N GLN A 285 -39.68 5.75 12.14
CA GLN A 285 -38.93 6.96 12.54
C GLN A 285 -39.81 8.20 12.66
N ALA A 286 -40.98 8.18 12.03
CA ALA A 286 -41.97 9.28 12.08
C ALA A 286 -42.74 9.30 13.41
N ALA A 287 -42.75 8.25 14.19
CA ALA A 287 -43.49 8.14 15.45
C ALA A 287 -42.77 8.78 16.67
N SER A 288 -41.52 9.22 16.53
CA SER A 288 -40.85 9.98 17.60
C SER A 288 -41.04 11.46 17.42
N PRO A 289 -41.53 12.20 18.44
CA PRO A 289 -41.62 13.64 18.41
C PRO A 289 -40.22 14.26 18.45
N ALA A 290 -39.53 14.29 17.30
CA ALA A 290 -38.27 15.00 17.17
C ALA A 290 -38.61 16.49 16.98
N PRO A 291 -37.94 17.42 17.69
CA PRO A 291 -38.09 18.83 17.45
C PRO A 291 -37.83 19.15 15.97
N GLN A 292 -38.61 20.05 15.36
CA GLN A 292 -38.52 20.42 13.95
C GLN A 292 -37.15 20.98 13.53
N ASP A 293 -36.29 21.35 14.49
CA ASP A 293 -34.91 21.84 14.29
C ASP A 293 -33.88 20.74 13.97
N SER A 294 -34.24 19.47 14.09
CA SER A 294 -33.23 18.36 13.96
C SER A 294 -32.69 18.13 12.53
N GLY A 295 -33.38 18.67 11.52
CA GLY A 295 -32.99 18.48 10.12
C GLY A 295 -31.83 19.37 9.67
N VAL A 296 -31.78 20.60 10.09
CA VAL A 296 -30.73 21.56 9.73
C VAL A 296 -29.44 21.23 10.47
N THR A 297 -29.55 20.87 11.75
CA THR A 297 -28.40 20.48 12.59
C THR A 297 -27.74 19.22 12.10
N ALA A 298 -28.48 18.21 11.66
CA ALA A 298 -27.90 16.95 11.12
C ALA A 298 -27.16 17.19 9.80
N PHE A 299 -27.66 18.07 8.92
CA PHE A 299 -26.93 18.42 7.69
C PHE A 299 -25.66 19.23 8.00
N GLU A 300 -25.72 20.19 8.93
CA GLU A 300 -24.56 20.95 9.38
C GLU A 300 -23.50 20.04 9.99
N GLU A 301 -23.89 19.06 10.79
CA GLU A 301 -22.98 18.06 11.36
C GLU A 301 -22.22 17.29 10.27
N VAL A 302 -22.94 16.77 9.27
CA VAL A 302 -22.34 16.04 8.13
C VAL A 302 -21.33 16.90 7.36
N VAL A 303 -21.65 18.19 7.14
CA VAL A 303 -20.75 19.13 6.46
C VAL A 303 -19.50 19.40 7.30
N LEU A 304 -19.66 19.60 8.60
CA LEU A 304 -18.55 19.90 9.51
C LEU A 304 -17.68 18.68 9.76
N GLU A 305 -18.26 17.48 9.84
CA GLU A 305 -17.52 16.23 9.97
C GLU A 305 -16.60 15.97 8.79
N SER A 306 -16.96 16.38 7.58
CA SER A 306 -16.10 16.23 6.39
C SER A 306 -15.10 17.38 6.19
N ALA A 307 -15.21 18.47 6.96
CA ALA A 307 -14.43 19.68 6.74
C ALA A 307 -12.91 19.49 6.84
N GLY A 308 -12.45 18.62 7.73
CA GLY A 308 -11.03 18.33 7.89
C GLY A 308 -10.43 17.60 6.69
N ALA A 309 -11.13 16.61 6.16
CA ALA A 309 -10.70 15.88 4.96
C ALA A 309 -10.73 16.79 3.71
N GLN A 310 -11.75 17.65 3.60
CA GLN A 310 -11.83 18.65 2.53
C GLN A 310 -10.69 19.65 2.61
N SER A 311 -10.43 20.21 3.78
CA SER A 311 -9.33 21.16 3.99
C SER A 311 -7.99 20.53 3.62
N LEU A 312 -7.77 19.26 3.95
CA LEU A 312 -6.56 18.53 3.58
C LEU A 312 -6.42 18.38 2.06
N ALA A 313 -7.48 18.01 1.36
CA ALA A 313 -7.48 17.91 -0.10
C ALA A 313 -7.15 19.28 -0.74
N ASP A 314 -7.80 20.34 -0.29
CA ASP A 314 -7.59 21.70 -0.79
C ASP A 314 -6.15 22.22 -0.53
N GLU A 315 -5.60 21.98 0.65
CA GLU A 315 -4.23 22.41 1.02
C GLU A 315 -3.14 21.70 0.20
N THR A 316 -3.40 20.45 -0.19
CA THR A 316 -2.44 19.64 -0.95
C THR A 316 -2.55 19.81 -2.47
N GLY A 317 -3.53 20.59 -2.95
CA GLY A 317 -3.77 20.87 -4.38
C GLY A 317 -4.63 19.82 -5.07
N GLY A 318 -5.29 18.96 -4.32
CA GLY A 318 -6.35 18.07 -4.80
C GLY A 318 -7.73 18.72 -4.74
N PHE A 319 -8.75 17.88 -4.70
CA PHE A 319 -10.16 18.31 -4.53
C PHE A 319 -10.98 17.23 -3.82
N SER A 320 -12.20 17.61 -3.43
CA SER A 320 -13.14 16.69 -2.79
C SER A 320 -14.29 16.34 -3.74
N VAL A 321 -14.63 15.05 -3.80
CA VAL A 321 -15.83 14.51 -4.44
C VAL A 321 -16.84 14.24 -3.33
N ARG A 322 -17.94 14.99 -3.34
CA ARG A 322 -18.97 14.89 -2.30
C ARG A 322 -20.36 15.03 -2.90
N ASN A 323 -21.35 14.56 -2.18
CA ASN A 323 -22.77 14.64 -2.57
C ASN A 323 -23.01 14.09 -4.00
N SER A 324 -22.41 12.96 -4.32
CA SER A 324 -22.53 12.27 -5.59
C SER A 324 -22.45 10.77 -5.39
N ASN A 325 -23.37 10.04 -6.01
CA ASN A 325 -23.30 8.57 -6.10
C ASN A 325 -22.48 8.11 -7.31
N ASP A 326 -22.07 9.04 -8.18
CA ASP A 326 -21.23 8.78 -9.33
C ASP A 326 -19.74 8.95 -8.96
N PHE A 327 -19.18 7.91 -8.36
CA PHE A 327 -17.76 7.87 -8.04
C PHE A 327 -16.88 7.79 -9.30
N ALA A 328 -17.41 7.23 -10.41
CA ALA A 328 -16.68 7.10 -11.65
C ALA A 328 -16.32 8.45 -12.26
N LEU A 329 -17.24 9.40 -12.26
CA LEU A 329 -17.00 10.76 -12.77
C LEU A 329 -15.91 11.47 -11.95
N GLY A 330 -15.97 11.37 -10.61
CA GLY A 330 -14.94 11.91 -9.73
C GLY A 330 -13.58 11.27 -9.98
N ALA A 331 -13.55 9.96 -10.14
CA ALA A 331 -12.35 9.19 -10.43
C ALA A 331 -11.75 9.56 -11.81
N GLN A 332 -12.57 9.63 -12.87
CA GLN A 332 -12.12 10.04 -14.21
C GLN A 332 -11.42 11.40 -14.20
N ARG A 333 -12.00 12.37 -13.48
CA ARG A 333 -11.39 13.69 -13.33
C ARG A 333 -10.00 13.63 -12.68
N ILE A 334 -9.82 12.80 -11.64
CA ILE A 334 -8.50 12.56 -11.03
C ILE A 334 -7.55 11.92 -12.05
N GLY A 335 -8.04 10.96 -12.82
CA GLY A 335 -7.29 10.30 -13.89
C GLY A 335 -6.81 11.27 -14.97
N GLU A 336 -7.67 12.17 -15.42
CA GLU A 336 -7.35 13.20 -16.42
C GLU A 336 -6.30 14.19 -15.89
N GLU A 337 -6.48 14.70 -14.66
CA GLU A 337 -5.51 15.59 -14.01
C GLU A 337 -4.15 14.91 -13.74
N SER A 338 -4.12 13.58 -13.67
CA SER A 338 -2.89 12.80 -13.46
C SER A 338 -2.08 12.61 -14.75
N ARG A 339 -2.66 12.84 -15.94
CA ARG A 339 -1.98 12.64 -17.23
C ARG A 339 -1.14 13.82 -17.65
N VAL A 340 -1.64 15.03 -17.42
CA VAL A 340 -0.96 16.26 -17.84
C VAL A 340 -0.79 17.16 -16.62
N PHE A 341 0.45 17.48 -16.31
CA PHE A 341 0.76 18.41 -15.23
C PHE A 341 2.02 19.22 -15.53
N TYR A 342 2.16 20.33 -14.83
CA TYR A 342 3.28 21.23 -14.95
C TYR A 342 3.99 21.36 -13.60
N LEU A 343 5.30 21.23 -13.60
CA LEU A 343 6.14 21.47 -12.44
C LEU A 343 6.73 22.88 -12.54
N LEU A 344 6.36 23.74 -11.58
CA LEU A 344 6.87 25.09 -11.46
C LEU A 344 7.78 25.19 -10.23
N GLY A 345 9.06 25.45 -10.45
CA GLY A 345 10.02 25.66 -9.39
C GLY A 345 10.30 27.15 -9.21
N PHE A 346 10.46 27.58 -7.94
CA PHE A 346 10.82 28.95 -7.58
C PHE A 346 11.65 28.95 -6.30
N TYR A 347 12.40 30.02 -6.08
CA TYR A 347 13.13 30.23 -4.84
C TYR A 347 12.27 31.03 -3.87
N PRO A 348 12.08 30.54 -2.60
CA PRO A 348 11.32 31.24 -1.61
C PRO A 348 11.99 32.60 -1.26
N PRO A 349 11.22 33.69 -1.18
CA PRO A 349 11.77 34.98 -0.74
C PRO A 349 12.26 34.92 0.72
N GLU A 350 13.34 35.63 0.99
CA GLU A 350 13.88 35.78 2.34
C GLU A 350 12.96 36.63 3.24
N GLY A 351 13.12 36.52 4.56
CA GLY A 351 12.52 37.44 5.53
C GLY A 351 11.31 36.93 6.29
N LYS A 352 10.78 35.71 6.00
CA LYS A 352 9.74 35.08 6.83
C LYS A 352 10.28 33.91 7.65
N PRO A 353 9.80 33.73 8.91
CA PRO A 353 10.16 32.56 9.71
C PRO A 353 9.90 31.25 8.97
N ALA A 354 10.78 30.27 9.13
CA ALA A 354 10.66 28.97 8.44
C ALA A 354 9.33 28.23 8.73
N ARG A 355 8.76 28.42 9.91
CA ARG A 355 7.46 27.84 10.31
C ARG A 355 6.24 28.67 9.91
N ALA A 356 6.42 29.85 9.33
CA ALA A 356 5.30 30.68 8.90
C ALA A 356 4.64 30.09 7.65
N TRP A 357 3.32 30.08 7.62
CA TRP A 357 2.54 29.73 6.44
C TRP A 357 2.72 30.80 5.36
N ARG A 358 2.97 30.37 4.12
CA ARG A 358 3.14 31.18 2.93
C ARG A 358 2.06 30.82 1.93
N ASN A 359 1.18 31.77 1.61
CA ASN A 359 0.08 31.53 0.68
C ASN A 359 0.60 31.58 -0.76
N LEU A 360 0.35 30.52 -1.53
CA LEU A 360 0.64 30.44 -2.95
C LEU A 360 -0.64 30.60 -3.77
N LYS A 361 -0.54 31.36 -4.85
CA LYS A 361 -1.56 31.42 -5.88
C LYS A 361 -0.89 31.28 -7.24
N VAL A 362 -1.34 30.30 -8.01
CA VAL A 362 -0.93 30.09 -9.41
C VAL A 362 -2.10 30.44 -10.31
N THR A 363 -1.84 31.26 -11.31
CA THR A 363 -2.82 31.65 -12.34
C THR A 363 -2.26 31.43 -13.73
N THR A 364 -3.13 31.32 -14.73
CA THR A 364 -2.73 31.24 -16.14
C THR A 364 -3.32 32.43 -16.92
N THR A 365 -2.58 32.86 -17.93
CA THR A 365 -3.03 33.90 -18.87
C THR A 365 -3.96 33.33 -19.95
N ARG A 366 -4.06 32.01 -20.10
CA ARG A 366 -4.93 31.35 -21.07
C ARG A 366 -6.38 31.32 -20.62
N PRO A 367 -7.32 31.88 -21.40
CA PRO A 367 -8.73 31.86 -21.05
C PRO A 367 -9.30 30.43 -21.10
N GLY A 368 -10.34 30.17 -20.28
CA GLY A 368 -11.04 28.89 -20.27
C GLY A 368 -10.34 27.77 -19.52
N LEU A 369 -9.15 28.00 -18.95
CA LEU A 369 -8.43 27.01 -18.14
C LEU A 369 -8.60 27.26 -16.66
N THR A 370 -8.78 26.18 -15.90
CA THR A 370 -8.80 26.21 -14.43
C THR A 370 -7.46 25.65 -13.93
N VAL A 371 -6.71 26.48 -13.20
CA VAL A 371 -5.46 26.05 -12.57
C VAL A 371 -5.74 25.49 -11.19
N ARG A 372 -5.18 24.31 -10.92
CA ARG A 372 -5.11 23.74 -9.59
C ARG A 372 -3.67 23.66 -9.15
N ALA A 373 -3.40 24.24 -8.00
CA ALA A 373 -2.09 24.25 -7.39
C ALA A 373 -2.25 24.24 -5.88
N ARG A 374 -1.20 23.94 -5.17
CA ARG A 374 -1.16 24.05 -3.71
C ARG A 374 -1.43 25.49 -3.28
N ARG A 375 -2.20 25.63 -2.21
CA ARG A 375 -2.57 26.96 -1.69
C ARG A 375 -1.47 27.59 -0.85
N GLY A 376 -0.45 26.86 -0.49
CA GLY A 376 0.65 27.40 0.32
C GLY A 376 1.62 26.31 0.81
N TYR A 377 2.60 26.78 1.59
CA TYR A 377 3.64 25.92 2.16
C TYR A 377 4.28 26.56 3.40
N THR A 378 5.00 25.75 4.16
CA THR A 378 5.96 26.21 5.17
C THR A 378 7.35 25.71 4.79
N LEU A 379 8.41 26.46 5.09
CA LEU A 379 9.77 25.94 4.95
C LEU A 379 9.99 24.92 6.06
N ALA A 380 10.25 23.65 5.66
CA ALA A 380 10.54 22.61 6.64
C ALA A 380 11.84 22.93 7.38
N THR A 381 11.80 22.97 8.69
CA THR A 381 12.99 22.79 9.51
C THR A 381 13.21 21.29 9.65
N PRO A 382 14.41 20.75 9.38
CA PRO A 382 14.68 19.34 9.66
C PRO A 382 14.29 19.06 11.13
N SER A 383 13.41 18.10 11.36
CA SER A 383 12.96 17.79 12.71
C SER A 383 14.06 17.01 13.44
N THR A 384 14.69 17.65 14.39
CA THR A 384 15.57 17.03 15.40
C THR A 384 14.84 16.04 16.32
N ASP A 385 13.50 15.98 16.25
CA ASP A 385 12.68 15.17 17.17
C ASP A 385 12.80 13.65 16.93
N ALA A 386 13.03 13.22 15.68
CA ALA A 386 13.24 11.81 15.39
C ALA A 386 14.60 11.30 15.91
N ASP A 387 15.63 12.14 15.81
CA ASP A 387 16.97 11.83 16.33
C ASP A 387 17.04 11.88 17.85
N GLN A 388 16.24 12.75 18.51
CA GLN A 388 16.18 12.82 19.97
C GLN A 388 15.44 11.61 20.58
N LYS A 389 14.36 11.13 19.96
CA LYS A 389 13.68 9.90 20.40
C LYS A 389 14.56 8.67 20.25
N ARG A 390 15.42 8.63 19.21
CA ARG A 390 16.36 7.53 18.99
C ARG A 390 17.46 7.45 20.06
N LYS A 391 17.86 8.59 20.63
CA LYS A 391 18.87 8.66 21.71
C LYS A 391 18.36 8.32 23.11
N GLN A 392 17.04 8.21 23.31
CA GLN A 392 16.43 7.92 24.63
C GLN A 392 15.95 6.46 24.80
N ARG A 393 16.23 5.57 23.83
CA ARG A 393 15.88 4.15 23.93
C ARG A 393 16.81 3.40 24.88
N LYS A 394 16.22 2.52 25.69
CA LYS A 394 16.96 1.55 26.51
C LYS A 394 17.46 0.41 25.61
N ASP A 395 18.67 -0.05 25.88
CA ASP A 395 19.40 -1.06 25.09
C ASP A 395 18.74 -2.47 25.00
N ASP A 396 17.65 -2.71 25.71
CA ASP A 396 16.99 -4.02 25.82
C ASP A 396 15.74 -4.20 24.90
N GLU A 397 15.33 -3.20 24.12
CA GLU A 397 14.25 -3.36 23.14
C GLU A 397 14.80 -3.78 21.77
N PRO A 398 14.17 -4.78 21.09
CA PRO A 398 14.58 -5.13 19.72
C PRO A 398 14.58 -3.88 18.83
N PRO A 399 15.60 -3.68 17.98
CA PRO A 399 15.72 -2.48 17.17
C PRO A 399 14.51 -2.33 16.26
N GLU A 400 13.76 -1.22 16.41
CA GLU A 400 12.74 -0.89 15.42
C GLU A 400 13.41 -0.66 14.06
N PRO A 401 12.81 -1.16 12.98
CA PRO A 401 13.35 -0.93 11.66
C PRO A 401 13.48 0.57 11.39
N SER A 402 14.51 0.93 10.65
CA SER A 402 14.72 2.33 10.30
C SER A 402 13.52 2.88 9.52
N PRO A 403 13.20 4.19 9.63
CA PRO A 403 12.12 4.79 8.84
C PRO A 403 12.28 4.59 7.32
N ALA A 404 13.50 4.43 6.83
CA ALA A 404 13.78 4.13 5.42
C ALA A 404 13.32 2.71 5.05
N VAL A 405 13.55 1.72 5.91
CA VAL A 405 13.06 0.34 5.71
C VAL A 405 11.53 0.32 5.73
N VAL A 406 10.88 1.02 6.68
CA VAL A 406 9.41 1.09 6.75
C VAL A 406 8.84 1.68 5.46
N ARG A 407 9.38 2.81 4.99
CA ARG A 407 8.96 3.42 3.71
C ARG A 407 9.14 2.48 2.53
N ALA A 408 10.27 1.77 2.46
CA ALA A 408 10.53 0.80 1.39
C ALA A 408 9.59 -0.41 1.45
N LEU A 409 9.19 -0.85 2.66
CA LEU A 409 8.21 -1.93 2.85
C LEU A 409 6.80 -1.54 2.37
N ASP A 410 6.44 -0.28 2.48
CA ASP A 410 5.10 0.22 2.16
C ASP A 410 4.98 0.76 0.73
N SER A 411 6.11 1.09 0.09
CA SER A 411 6.14 1.63 -1.27
C SER A 411 5.74 0.58 -2.31
N PRO A 412 4.91 0.92 -3.31
CA PRO A 412 4.68 0.04 -4.46
C PRO A 412 5.89 0.03 -5.40
N HIS A 413 6.80 0.98 -5.26
CA HIS A 413 8.02 1.10 -6.06
C HIS A 413 9.18 0.32 -5.43
N ASP A 414 9.99 -0.33 -6.27
CA ASP A 414 11.19 -1.01 -5.80
C ASP A 414 12.36 -0.03 -5.70
N ALA A 415 13.02 -0.03 -4.55
CA ALA A 415 14.27 0.69 -4.35
C ALA A 415 15.39 -0.02 -5.11
N THR A 416 16.26 0.73 -5.82
CA THR A 416 17.23 0.19 -6.78
C THR A 416 18.69 0.44 -6.43
N ASP A 417 18.98 1.08 -5.28
CA ASP A 417 20.37 1.40 -4.90
C ASP A 417 21.19 0.14 -4.63
N ILE A 418 20.56 -0.92 -4.09
CA ILE A 418 21.13 -2.27 -3.99
C ILE A 418 20.36 -3.15 -4.96
N PRO A 419 20.98 -3.59 -6.08
CA PRO A 419 20.38 -4.57 -6.97
C PRO A 419 20.11 -5.88 -6.23
N LEU A 420 18.89 -6.39 -6.37
CA LEU A 420 18.51 -7.67 -5.78
C LEU A 420 17.46 -8.38 -6.61
N ARG A 421 17.35 -9.67 -6.37
CA ARG A 421 16.31 -10.55 -6.92
C ARG A 421 15.80 -11.49 -5.84
N ALA A 422 14.53 -11.81 -5.87
CA ALA A 422 13.92 -12.70 -4.90
C ALA A 422 12.88 -13.61 -5.54
N MET A 423 12.75 -14.80 -4.96
CA MET A 423 11.76 -15.80 -5.33
C MET A 423 11.22 -16.48 -4.07
N ALA A 424 9.93 -16.78 -4.08
CA ALA A 424 9.29 -17.54 -3.01
C ALA A 424 9.04 -18.98 -3.48
N TYR A 425 9.65 -19.94 -2.80
CA TYR A 425 9.50 -21.37 -3.06
C TYR A 425 8.48 -21.98 -2.11
N VAL A 426 7.36 -22.45 -2.63
CA VAL A 426 6.40 -23.23 -1.85
C VAL A 426 6.91 -24.65 -1.77
N LEU A 427 7.28 -25.05 -0.57
CA LEU A 427 7.84 -26.36 -0.25
C LEU A 427 6.77 -27.30 0.33
N GLU A 428 7.14 -28.15 1.28
CA GLU A 428 6.24 -29.15 1.83
C GLU A 428 5.06 -28.56 2.63
N PRO A 429 3.89 -29.24 2.61
CA PRO A 429 2.79 -28.90 3.50
C PRO A 429 3.15 -29.22 4.95
N ARG A 430 2.60 -28.45 5.87
CA ARG A 430 2.71 -28.67 7.31
C ARG A 430 1.35 -28.98 7.91
N ARG A 431 1.30 -29.25 9.21
CA ARG A 431 0.04 -29.53 9.92
C ARG A 431 -0.93 -28.34 9.80
N GLY A 432 -2.19 -28.65 9.61
CA GLY A 432 -3.23 -27.66 9.28
C GLY A 432 -3.25 -27.35 7.79
N ASP A 433 -3.60 -26.13 7.45
CA ASP A 433 -3.67 -25.60 6.08
C ASP A 433 -2.44 -24.71 5.72
N THR A 434 -1.30 -24.96 6.36
CA THR A 434 -0.08 -24.21 6.13
C THR A 434 0.92 -24.99 5.25
N ALA A 435 1.80 -24.25 4.56
CA ALA A 435 2.96 -24.81 3.92
C ALA A 435 4.23 -24.04 4.31
N ARG A 436 5.37 -24.71 4.22
CA ARG A 436 6.68 -24.08 4.32
C ARG A 436 6.96 -23.32 3.04
N VAL A 437 7.23 -22.03 3.17
CA VAL A 437 7.58 -21.14 2.07
C VAL A 437 8.96 -20.58 2.35
N LEU A 438 9.91 -20.87 1.45
CA LEU A 438 11.27 -20.34 1.50
C LEU A 438 11.34 -19.10 0.61
N VAL A 439 11.62 -17.96 1.18
CA VAL A 439 11.92 -16.72 0.45
C VAL A 439 13.43 -16.66 0.27
N ALA A 440 13.88 -16.89 -0.95
CA ALA A 440 15.28 -16.80 -1.33
C ALA A 440 15.55 -15.46 -2.01
N THR A 441 16.65 -14.83 -1.66
CA THR A 441 17.05 -13.51 -2.14
C THR A 441 18.54 -13.56 -2.52
N GLU A 442 18.90 -12.98 -3.64
CA GLU A 442 20.26 -12.70 -4.01
C GLU A 442 20.43 -11.21 -4.24
N PHE A 443 21.54 -10.63 -3.79
CA PHE A 443 21.80 -9.20 -3.89
C PHE A 443 23.27 -8.91 -4.23
N ASP A 444 23.49 -7.79 -4.94
CA ASP A 444 24.81 -7.33 -5.33
C ASP A 444 25.50 -6.65 -4.15
N ALA A 445 26.41 -7.38 -3.50
CA ALA A 445 27.15 -6.90 -2.35
C ALA A 445 28.28 -5.91 -2.73
N GLU A 446 28.61 -5.72 -4.02
CA GLU A 446 29.54 -4.67 -4.46
C GLU A 446 28.97 -3.26 -4.25
N ARG A 447 27.66 -3.13 -4.17
CA ARG A 447 26.96 -1.87 -3.90
C ARG A 447 26.95 -1.44 -2.45
N LEU A 448 27.47 -2.27 -1.54
CA LEU A 448 27.51 -1.97 -0.12
C LEU A 448 28.72 -1.12 0.26
N THR A 449 28.59 -0.38 1.34
CA THR A 449 29.66 0.43 1.90
C THR A 449 30.44 -0.37 2.93
N TYR A 450 31.65 -0.75 2.56
CA TYR A 450 32.55 -1.52 3.42
C TYR A 450 33.42 -0.61 4.27
N GLN A 451 33.48 -0.90 5.57
CA GLN A 451 34.37 -0.21 6.52
C GLN A 451 35.60 -1.05 6.82
N PRO A 452 36.81 -0.49 6.89
CA PRO A 452 38.02 -1.23 7.24
C PRO A 452 37.99 -1.68 8.69
N VAL A 453 38.29 -2.97 8.93
CA VAL A 453 38.40 -3.58 10.27
C VAL A 453 39.64 -4.47 10.28
N GLY A 454 40.76 -3.96 10.75
CA GLY A 454 42.06 -4.65 10.70
C GLY A 454 42.50 -4.91 9.27
N ARG A 455 42.69 -6.20 8.90
CA ARG A 455 43.05 -6.65 7.54
C ARG A 455 41.84 -6.99 6.67
N ALA A 456 40.64 -6.82 7.19
CA ALA A 456 39.42 -7.11 6.48
C ALA A 456 38.58 -5.82 6.28
N ARG A 457 37.59 -5.89 5.39
CA ARG A 457 36.55 -4.87 5.20
C ARG A 457 35.20 -5.48 5.57
N ARG A 458 34.39 -4.78 6.33
CA ARG A 458 33.07 -5.25 6.75
C ARG A 458 31.95 -4.34 6.27
N ALA A 459 30.86 -4.96 5.82
CA ALA A 459 29.58 -4.29 5.56
C ALA A 459 28.48 -4.94 6.40
N ARG A 460 27.49 -4.15 6.77
CA ARG A 460 26.31 -4.60 7.51
C ARG A 460 25.05 -4.25 6.71
N VAL A 461 24.20 -5.25 6.49
CA VAL A 461 22.95 -5.13 5.74
C VAL A 461 21.77 -5.45 6.66
N GLU A 462 20.87 -4.50 6.83
CA GLU A 462 19.57 -4.73 7.46
C GLU A 462 18.67 -5.41 6.43
N VAL A 463 18.04 -6.52 6.80
CA VAL A 463 17.13 -7.31 5.96
C VAL A 463 15.77 -7.32 6.60
N SER A 464 14.72 -6.94 5.86
CA SER A 464 13.33 -7.09 6.29
C SER A 464 12.56 -7.87 5.23
N VAL A 465 11.91 -8.94 5.65
CA VAL A 465 11.01 -9.74 4.80
C VAL A 465 9.62 -9.72 5.38
N VAL A 466 8.64 -9.25 4.60
CA VAL A 466 7.25 -9.16 5.02
C VAL A 466 6.37 -9.93 4.05
N ALA A 467 5.57 -10.86 4.57
CA ALA A 467 4.54 -11.56 3.80
C ALA A 467 3.15 -11.06 4.26
N ARG A 468 2.39 -10.48 3.33
CA ARG A 468 1.02 -9.98 3.55
C ARG A 468 0.05 -10.93 2.87
N LEU A 469 -0.94 -11.40 3.63
CA LEU A 469 -1.95 -12.32 3.11
C LEU A 469 -3.08 -11.54 2.45
N ARG A 470 -3.52 -11.99 1.26
CA ARG A 470 -4.67 -11.41 0.57
C ARG A 470 -5.97 -11.65 1.35
N ASP A 471 -6.15 -12.85 1.86
CA ASP A 471 -7.41 -13.34 2.39
C ASP A 471 -7.48 -13.26 3.94
N ALA A 472 -6.47 -12.69 4.60
CA ALA A 472 -6.45 -12.49 6.06
C ALA A 472 -5.72 -11.17 6.43
N ALA A 473 -6.17 -10.53 7.51
CA ALA A 473 -5.53 -9.33 8.06
C ALA A 473 -4.13 -9.59 8.63
N ARG A 474 -3.82 -10.86 8.87
CA ARG A 474 -2.54 -11.28 9.44
C ARG A 474 -1.43 -11.22 8.40
N GLY A 475 -0.33 -10.56 8.74
CA GLY A 475 0.94 -10.60 8.03
C GLY A 475 2.02 -11.31 8.84
N PHE A 476 3.11 -11.67 8.18
CA PHE A 476 4.32 -12.23 8.78
C PHE A 476 5.47 -11.30 8.49
N ARG A 477 6.33 -11.07 9.46
CA ARG A 477 7.50 -10.22 9.32
C ARG A 477 8.71 -10.87 9.96
N HIS A 478 9.85 -10.72 9.31
CA HIS A 478 11.15 -11.08 9.85
C HIS A 478 12.14 -9.96 9.54
N ASP A 479 12.83 -9.53 10.58
CA ASP A 479 13.91 -8.54 10.49
C ASP A 479 15.21 -9.21 10.92
N ASP A 480 16.30 -8.96 10.19
CA ASP A 480 17.61 -9.56 10.42
C ASP A 480 18.72 -8.56 10.06
N THR A 481 19.94 -8.86 10.48
CA THR A 481 21.13 -8.10 10.11
C THR A 481 22.23 -9.07 9.66
N VAL A 482 22.65 -8.93 8.42
CA VAL A 482 23.71 -9.74 7.82
C VAL A 482 25.03 -8.96 7.85
N GLU A 483 26.06 -9.56 8.40
CA GLU A 483 27.42 -9.02 8.36
C GLU A 483 28.24 -9.75 7.28
N LEU A 484 28.83 -8.98 6.39
CA LEU A 484 29.72 -9.46 5.34
C LEU A 484 31.15 -9.04 5.65
N THR A 485 32.07 -9.97 5.58
CA THR A 485 33.51 -9.73 5.77
C THR A 485 34.25 -10.10 4.50
N LEU A 486 35.06 -9.20 3.97
CA LEU A 486 35.92 -9.41 2.81
C LEU A 486 37.37 -9.28 3.25
N TYR A 487 38.17 -10.25 2.89
CA TYR A 487 39.62 -10.23 3.07
C TYR A 487 40.33 -9.60 1.87
N GLU A 488 41.62 -9.33 2.00
CA GLU A 488 42.41 -8.72 0.94
C GLU A 488 42.44 -9.63 -0.31
N GLY A 489 42.07 -9.06 -1.47
CA GLY A 489 41.97 -9.78 -2.74
C GLY A 489 40.60 -10.41 -3.02
N GLU A 490 39.65 -10.40 -2.07
CA GLU A 490 38.30 -10.90 -2.28
C GLU A 490 37.40 -9.85 -2.90
N THR A 491 36.52 -10.29 -3.81
CA THR A 491 35.43 -9.48 -4.40
C THR A 491 34.12 -9.77 -3.69
N ALA A 492 33.26 -8.78 -3.58
CA ALA A 492 31.99 -8.92 -2.90
C ALA A 492 30.99 -9.81 -3.67
N GLY A 493 30.82 -9.56 -4.97
CA GLY A 493 29.91 -10.30 -5.85
C GLY A 493 28.47 -10.34 -5.33
N TRP A 494 27.67 -11.23 -5.91
CA TRP A 494 26.31 -11.52 -5.45
C TRP A 494 26.36 -12.39 -4.19
N ARG A 495 25.45 -12.11 -3.23
CA ARG A 495 25.30 -12.84 -1.97
C ARG A 495 23.88 -13.33 -1.81
N SER A 496 23.73 -14.53 -1.25
CA SER A 496 22.43 -15.14 -1.01
C SER A 496 21.98 -14.94 0.43
N TYR A 497 20.68 -14.73 0.60
CA TYR A 497 19.98 -14.71 1.88
C TYR A 497 18.66 -15.45 1.73
N SER A 498 18.29 -16.25 2.70
CA SER A 498 17.00 -16.96 2.67
C SER A 498 16.30 -16.93 4.02
N ARG A 499 14.96 -16.93 3.98
CA ARG A 499 14.11 -17.00 5.17
C ARG A 499 12.88 -17.84 4.93
N GLU A 500 12.58 -18.70 5.90
CA GLU A 500 11.39 -19.56 5.86
C GLU A 500 10.22 -18.95 6.63
N PHE A 501 9.03 -19.16 6.09
CA PHE A 501 7.74 -18.82 6.70
C PHE A 501 6.80 -20.02 6.64
N LEU A 502 5.93 -20.13 7.63
CA LEU A 502 4.77 -21.01 7.57
C LEU A 502 3.56 -20.18 7.17
N LEU A 503 3.20 -20.25 5.88
CA LEU A 503 2.08 -19.49 5.34
C LEU A 503 0.85 -20.38 5.18
N PRO A 504 -0.37 -19.87 5.48
CA PRO A 504 -1.61 -20.58 5.20
C PRO A 504 -1.87 -20.67 3.71
N ALA A 505 -2.77 -21.58 3.31
CA ALA A 505 -3.27 -21.65 1.95
C ALA A 505 -3.89 -20.31 1.51
N GLY A 506 -3.66 -19.93 0.27
CA GLY A 506 -4.11 -18.66 -0.30
C GLY A 506 -2.98 -17.87 -0.95
N VAL A 507 -3.27 -16.61 -1.29
CA VAL A 507 -2.31 -15.70 -1.94
C VAL A 507 -1.64 -14.81 -0.91
N ALA A 508 -0.33 -14.69 -1.01
CA ALA A 508 0.45 -13.73 -0.24
C ALA A 508 1.33 -12.87 -1.16
N GLN A 509 1.53 -11.63 -0.77
CA GLN A 509 2.54 -10.75 -1.33
C GLN A 509 3.72 -10.69 -0.38
N VAL A 510 4.90 -11.08 -0.87
CA VAL A 510 6.16 -11.06 -0.11
C VAL A 510 7.00 -9.90 -0.59
N ARG A 511 7.36 -9.01 0.33
CA ARG A 511 8.27 -7.91 0.06
C ARG A 511 9.56 -8.10 0.82
N VAL A 512 10.68 -8.02 0.09
CA VAL A 512 12.03 -8.05 0.64
C VAL A 512 12.61 -6.66 0.54
N VAL A 513 13.17 -6.16 1.63
CA VAL A 513 13.88 -4.89 1.71
C VAL A 513 15.25 -5.12 2.31
N LEU A 514 16.27 -4.64 1.63
CA LEU A 514 17.64 -4.56 2.10
C LEU A 514 18.03 -3.10 2.32
N ARG A 515 18.84 -2.83 3.32
CA ARG A 515 19.39 -1.50 3.57
C ARG A 515 20.85 -1.62 4.03
N ASP A 516 21.73 -0.93 3.35
CA ASP A 516 23.12 -0.75 3.83
C ASP A 516 23.07 0.10 5.11
N ALA A 517 23.52 -0.46 6.22
CA ALA A 517 23.49 0.21 7.51
C ALA A 517 24.43 1.44 7.57
N THR A 518 25.46 1.48 6.71
CA THR A 518 26.46 2.57 6.67
C THR A 518 25.99 3.72 5.79
N SER A 519 25.67 3.48 4.52
CA SER A 519 25.23 4.52 3.59
C SER A 519 23.75 4.86 3.70
N GLY A 520 22.94 3.91 4.20
CA GLY A 520 21.50 4.00 4.22
C GLY A 520 20.83 3.64 2.89
N ALA A 521 21.58 3.24 1.87
CA ALA A 521 21.09 2.87 0.54
C ALA A 521 20.12 1.68 0.61
N PRO A 522 18.90 1.79 0.06
CA PRO A 522 17.94 0.70 0.07
C PRO A 522 17.92 -0.11 -1.23
N GLY A 523 17.55 -1.39 -1.13
CA GLY A 523 17.10 -2.22 -2.24
C GLY A 523 15.80 -2.90 -1.87
N SER A 524 14.85 -3.06 -2.80
CA SER A 524 13.63 -3.81 -2.49
C SER A 524 13.03 -4.47 -3.72
N VAL A 525 12.33 -5.59 -3.50
CA VAL A 525 11.50 -6.27 -4.50
C VAL A 525 10.25 -6.83 -3.88
N THR A 526 9.23 -7.01 -4.71
CA THR A 526 7.98 -7.68 -4.32
C THR A 526 7.77 -8.91 -5.18
N THR A 527 7.45 -10.05 -4.57
CA THR A 527 7.07 -11.27 -5.25
C THR A 527 5.71 -11.76 -4.74
N ARG A 528 4.93 -12.37 -5.64
CA ARG A 528 3.67 -13.03 -5.33
C ARG A 528 3.92 -14.50 -5.05
N VAL A 529 3.25 -15.05 -4.08
CA VAL A 529 3.26 -16.50 -3.80
C VAL A 529 1.82 -16.99 -3.59
N GLU A 530 1.52 -18.14 -4.17
CA GLU A 530 0.26 -18.83 -3.97
C GLU A 530 0.50 -20.18 -3.29
N VAL A 531 -0.01 -20.31 -2.07
CA VAL A 531 0.08 -21.53 -1.28
C VAL A 531 -1.17 -22.36 -1.57
N PRO A 532 -1.03 -23.54 -2.20
CA PRO A 532 -2.18 -24.38 -2.52
C PRO A 532 -2.86 -24.93 -1.27
N ALA A 533 -4.17 -25.20 -1.37
CA ALA A 533 -4.93 -25.85 -0.31
C ALA A 533 -4.37 -27.26 0.01
N PRO A 534 -4.51 -27.72 1.26
CA PRO A 534 -4.07 -29.07 1.64
C PRO A 534 -4.88 -30.15 0.90
N GLY A 535 -4.24 -31.32 0.65
CA GLY A 535 -4.86 -32.46 0.00
C GLY A 535 -5.10 -32.33 -1.51
N VAL A 536 -4.68 -31.24 -2.13
CA VAL A 536 -4.69 -31.07 -3.59
C VAL A 536 -3.39 -31.61 -4.17
N LEU A 537 -3.49 -32.38 -5.29
CA LEU A 537 -2.31 -32.78 -6.07
C LEU A 537 -1.55 -31.52 -6.51
N ARG A 538 -0.28 -31.40 -6.12
CA ARG A 538 0.55 -30.23 -6.42
C ARG A 538 2.03 -30.60 -6.46
N VAL A 539 2.83 -29.73 -7.02
CA VAL A 539 4.29 -29.77 -6.93
C VAL A 539 4.78 -28.61 -6.07
N SER A 540 5.92 -28.78 -5.40
CA SER A 540 6.69 -27.66 -4.88
C SER A 540 7.06 -26.72 -6.02
N THR A 541 7.39 -25.46 -5.73
CA THR A 541 8.04 -24.61 -6.73
C THR A 541 9.34 -25.28 -7.20
N PRO A 542 9.53 -25.53 -8.51
CA PRO A 542 10.73 -26.20 -9.00
C PRO A 542 11.99 -25.37 -8.73
N ILE A 543 13.01 -26.01 -8.19
CA ILE A 543 14.35 -25.43 -8.06
C ILE A 543 15.09 -25.70 -9.38
N LEU A 544 15.51 -24.62 -10.03
CA LEU A 544 16.35 -24.66 -11.24
C LEU A 544 17.75 -24.19 -10.87
N SER A 545 18.78 -24.93 -11.26
CA SER A 545 20.18 -24.57 -11.01
C SER A 545 21.11 -25.22 -12.02
N ASP A 546 22.23 -24.63 -12.27
CA ASP A 546 23.38 -25.23 -12.99
C ASP A 546 24.36 -25.94 -12.05
N GLN A 547 24.09 -25.93 -10.74
CA GLN A 547 24.97 -26.49 -9.71
C GLN A 547 24.28 -27.55 -8.85
N VAL A 548 25.05 -28.53 -8.44
CA VAL A 548 24.63 -29.59 -7.52
C VAL A 548 25.68 -29.72 -6.42
N ASP A 549 25.24 -29.64 -5.17
CA ASP A 549 26.08 -30.00 -4.02
C ASP A 549 26.11 -31.52 -3.86
N THR A 550 27.29 -32.09 -3.98
CA THR A 550 27.53 -33.53 -3.83
C THR A 550 27.97 -33.93 -2.42
N GLU A 551 28.35 -32.95 -1.58
CA GLU A 551 28.92 -33.20 -0.25
C GLU A 551 27.95 -32.88 0.90
N GLY A 552 27.06 -31.88 0.75
CA GLY A 552 26.18 -31.37 1.80
C GLY A 552 24.77 -31.96 1.86
N GLY A 553 24.40 -32.83 0.91
CA GLY A 553 23.03 -33.36 0.81
C GLY A 553 22.64 -34.34 1.94
N GLU A 554 21.39 -34.32 2.36
CA GLU A 554 20.83 -35.27 3.32
C GLU A 554 21.10 -36.72 2.87
N ALA A 555 21.70 -37.50 3.74
CA ALA A 555 22.07 -38.93 3.52
C ALA A 555 23.06 -39.18 2.35
N GLY A 556 23.95 -38.22 2.03
CA GLY A 556 24.98 -38.40 0.99
C GLY A 556 24.41 -38.40 -0.45
N ARG A 557 23.22 -37.83 -0.66
CA ARG A 557 22.64 -37.69 -2.00
C ARG A 557 22.91 -36.29 -2.53
N PRO A 558 23.27 -36.13 -3.81
CA PRO A 558 23.44 -34.83 -4.43
C PRO A 558 22.16 -33.97 -4.26
N GLN A 559 22.30 -32.72 -3.88
CA GLN A 559 21.21 -31.78 -3.75
C GLN A 559 21.39 -30.64 -4.74
N VAL A 560 20.31 -30.20 -5.40
CA VAL A 560 20.35 -29.04 -6.30
C VAL A 560 20.56 -27.78 -5.47
N VAL A 561 21.58 -27.00 -5.81
CA VAL A 561 21.89 -25.75 -5.12
C VAL A 561 20.78 -24.73 -5.42
N LEU A 562 20.24 -24.11 -4.40
CA LEU A 562 19.19 -23.12 -4.56
C LEU A 562 19.73 -21.87 -5.28
N ALA A 563 19.21 -21.58 -6.47
CA ALA A 563 19.52 -20.39 -7.25
C ALA A 563 18.26 -19.56 -7.48
N VAL A 564 18.33 -18.27 -7.19
CA VAL A 564 17.22 -17.35 -7.46
C VAL A 564 17.22 -16.89 -8.91
N HIS A 565 18.42 -16.73 -9.49
CA HIS A 565 18.54 -16.35 -10.89
C HIS A 565 17.87 -17.35 -11.84
N ARG A 566 17.45 -16.88 -12.99
CA ARG A 566 16.85 -17.67 -14.07
C ARG A 566 17.60 -17.43 -15.39
N GLU A 567 18.90 -17.19 -15.28
CA GLU A 567 19.82 -17.04 -16.39
C GLU A 567 20.93 -18.10 -16.24
N PHE A 568 21.04 -19.00 -17.19
CA PHE A 568 21.97 -20.12 -17.15
C PHE A 568 22.86 -20.13 -18.41
N PRO A 569 24.11 -20.56 -18.34
CA PRO A 569 24.96 -20.69 -19.52
C PRO A 569 24.43 -21.81 -20.46
N ALA A 570 24.48 -21.56 -21.78
CA ALA A 570 24.13 -22.56 -22.79
C ALA A 570 25.21 -23.68 -22.91
N SER A 571 25.89 -23.96 -21.83
CA SER A 571 26.99 -24.96 -21.77
C SER A 571 26.88 -25.71 -20.46
N GLY A 572 26.38 -26.90 -20.48
CA GLY A 572 26.29 -27.77 -19.30
C GLY A 572 24.84 -28.17 -18.98
N PRO A 573 24.63 -28.87 -17.88
CA PRO A 573 23.33 -29.36 -17.47
C PRO A 573 22.55 -28.30 -16.69
N LEU A 574 21.22 -28.23 -16.93
CA LEU A 574 20.26 -27.60 -16.03
C LEU A 574 19.68 -28.68 -15.12
N TYR A 575 19.85 -28.52 -13.83
CA TYR A 575 19.25 -29.39 -12.83
C TYR A 575 17.91 -28.84 -12.39
N VAL A 576 16.91 -29.74 -12.32
CA VAL A 576 15.55 -29.44 -11.90
C VAL A 576 15.19 -30.35 -10.73
N GLU A 577 14.83 -29.77 -9.59
CA GLU A 577 14.34 -30.53 -8.43
C GLU A 577 12.96 -30.02 -8.02
N TYR A 578 12.04 -30.95 -7.79
CA TYR A 578 10.71 -30.67 -7.22
C TYR A 578 10.18 -31.88 -6.45
N GLU A 579 9.23 -31.61 -5.54
CA GLU A 579 8.53 -32.63 -4.76
C GLU A 579 7.03 -32.60 -5.08
N VAL A 580 6.41 -33.79 -5.15
CA VAL A 580 4.98 -33.95 -5.43
C VAL A 580 4.24 -34.24 -4.14
N PHE A 581 3.16 -33.50 -3.89
CA PHE A 581 2.31 -33.64 -2.71
C PHE A 581 0.86 -33.90 -3.10
N GLY A 582 0.08 -34.48 -2.17
CA GLY A 582 -1.34 -34.71 -2.35
C GLY A 582 -1.70 -35.80 -3.36
N ALA A 583 -0.72 -36.60 -3.80
CA ALA A 583 -0.99 -37.82 -4.59
C ALA A 583 -1.72 -38.86 -3.74
N VAL A 584 -2.67 -39.57 -4.36
CA VAL A 584 -3.47 -40.60 -3.69
C VAL A 584 -2.62 -41.86 -3.49
N ALA A 585 -2.66 -42.42 -2.27
CA ALA A 585 -1.97 -43.67 -1.99
C ALA A 585 -2.75 -44.86 -2.56
N ASP A 586 -2.02 -45.87 -3.09
CA ASP A 586 -2.59 -47.15 -3.50
C ASP A 586 -3.04 -47.97 -2.27
N PRO A 587 -3.66 -49.16 -2.45
CA PRO A 587 -4.06 -50.02 -1.33
C PRO A 587 -2.93 -50.44 -0.38
N ASN A 588 -1.69 -50.32 -0.81
CA ASN A 588 -0.49 -50.61 0.00
C ASN A 588 0.03 -49.34 0.73
N GLY A 589 -0.69 -48.22 0.66
CA GLY A 589 -0.33 -46.96 1.28
C GLY A 589 0.79 -46.19 0.55
N ARG A 590 1.06 -46.48 -0.71
CA ARG A 590 2.14 -45.85 -1.49
C ARG A 590 1.58 -45.00 -2.63
N PRO A 591 2.04 -43.73 -2.79
CA PRO A 591 1.68 -42.94 -3.95
C PRO A 591 2.31 -43.48 -5.22
N ARG A 592 1.58 -43.49 -6.32
CA ARG A 592 2.06 -43.88 -7.65
C ARG A 592 1.98 -42.69 -8.58
N VAL A 593 3.12 -42.06 -8.83
CA VAL A 593 3.24 -40.82 -9.59
C VAL A 593 4.23 -41.00 -10.71
N SER A 594 3.89 -40.54 -11.91
CA SER A 594 4.81 -40.37 -13.01
C SER A 594 4.95 -38.92 -13.40
N ALA A 595 6.14 -38.52 -13.88
CA ALA A 595 6.37 -37.14 -14.31
C ALA A 595 7.33 -37.06 -15.50
N GLY A 596 7.08 -36.06 -16.36
CA GLY A 596 7.91 -35.71 -17.51
C GLY A 596 8.22 -34.22 -17.57
N LEU A 597 9.27 -33.89 -18.29
CA LEU A 597 9.72 -32.50 -18.52
C LEU A 597 9.86 -32.23 -20.02
N GLN A 598 9.48 -31.06 -20.45
CA GLN A 598 9.63 -30.58 -21.83
C GLN A 598 10.23 -29.18 -21.80
N LEU A 599 11.22 -28.94 -22.65
CA LEU A 599 11.83 -27.63 -22.83
C LEU A 599 11.41 -27.05 -24.17
N TRP A 600 10.82 -25.86 -24.11
CA TRP A 600 10.30 -25.14 -25.26
C TRP A 600 11.09 -23.85 -25.47
N SER A 601 11.42 -23.53 -26.71
CA SER A 601 11.99 -22.24 -27.10
C SER A 601 10.89 -21.16 -27.21
N ALA A 602 11.29 -19.89 -27.32
CA ALA A 602 10.38 -18.76 -27.43
C ALA A 602 9.38 -18.86 -28.61
N ASP A 603 9.79 -19.46 -29.71
CA ASP A 603 8.98 -19.75 -30.90
C ASP A 603 8.09 -21.01 -30.75
N ARG A 604 7.94 -21.51 -29.50
CA ARG A 604 7.14 -22.70 -29.16
C ARG A 604 7.58 -23.99 -29.84
N ARG A 605 8.86 -24.14 -30.11
CA ARG A 605 9.45 -25.40 -30.59
C ARG A 605 9.94 -26.23 -29.41
N LEU A 606 9.58 -27.50 -29.36
CA LEU A 606 10.12 -28.46 -28.40
C LEU A 606 11.59 -28.75 -28.74
N VAL A 607 12.50 -28.39 -27.85
CA VAL A 607 13.96 -28.51 -28.06
C VAL A 607 14.59 -29.64 -27.27
N ARG A 608 14.04 -29.98 -26.09
CA ARG A 608 14.47 -31.11 -25.26
C ARG A 608 13.25 -31.73 -24.57
N GLN A 609 13.38 -33.01 -24.22
CA GLN A 609 12.33 -33.75 -23.53
C GLN A 609 12.91 -34.81 -22.62
N ALA A 610 12.44 -34.89 -21.38
CA ALA A 610 12.57 -36.07 -20.53
C ALA A 610 11.18 -36.72 -20.46
N PRO A 611 11.01 -37.93 -21.06
CA PRO A 611 9.70 -38.60 -21.11
C PRO A 611 9.17 -38.89 -19.70
N ALA A 612 7.82 -38.95 -19.58
CA ALA A 612 7.21 -39.31 -18.31
C ALA A 612 7.69 -40.69 -17.84
N SER A 613 8.12 -40.76 -16.60
CA SER A 613 8.57 -41.98 -15.95
C SER A 613 8.16 -41.99 -14.47
N PRO A 614 7.93 -43.17 -13.87
CA PRO A 614 7.57 -43.30 -12.47
C PRO A 614 8.58 -42.64 -11.54
N ILE A 615 8.08 -42.01 -10.46
CA ILE A 615 8.89 -41.48 -9.36
C ILE A 615 8.82 -42.50 -8.22
N ALA A 616 9.95 -43.10 -7.85
CA ALA A 616 10.02 -43.97 -6.69
C ALA A 616 9.97 -43.10 -5.40
N PRO A 617 9.02 -43.32 -4.48
CA PRO A 617 9.02 -42.65 -3.19
C PRO A 617 10.32 -42.98 -2.40
N SER A 618 10.83 -41.97 -1.71
CA SER A 618 11.94 -42.15 -0.77
C SER A 618 11.52 -42.99 0.45
N PRO A 619 12.47 -43.50 1.28
CA PRO A 619 12.15 -44.32 2.46
C PRO A 619 11.21 -43.62 3.47
N ASP A 620 11.22 -42.29 3.53
CA ASP A 620 10.35 -41.46 4.34
C ASP A 620 9.01 -41.10 3.65
N GLY A 621 8.73 -41.69 2.47
CA GLY A 621 7.50 -41.54 1.71
C GLY A 621 7.41 -40.29 0.82
N ARG A 622 8.50 -39.51 0.72
CA ARG A 622 8.54 -38.32 -0.14
C ARG A 622 8.66 -38.69 -1.61
N VAL A 623 7.95 -37.97 -2.48
CA VAL A 623 7.96 -38.14 -3.92
C VAL A 623 8.76 -37.00 -4.55
N VAL A 624 10.08 -37.15 -4.58
CA VAL A 624 11.02 -36.14 -5.08
C VAL A 624 11.57 -36.54 -6.43
N ARG A 625 11.57 -35.63 -7.38
CA ARG A 625 12.17 -35.81 -8.70
C ARG A 625 13.34 -34.85 -8.87
N ARG A 626 14.47 -35.42 -9.32
CA ARG A 626 15.66 -34.69 -9.79
C ARG A 626 15.97 -35.09 -11.21
N VAL A 627 16.17 -34.13 -12.08
CA VAL A 627 16.49 -34.35 -13.50
C VAL A 627 17.59 -33.39 -13.90
N GLY A 628 18.64 -33.88 -14.52
CA GLY A 628 19.61 -33.05 -15.25
C GLY A 628 19.25 -33.05 -16.73
N MET A 629 19.17 -31.87 -17.34
CA MET A 629 18.88 -31.67 -18.75
C MET A 629 20.08 -30.98 -19.40
N ASP A 630 20.68 -31.61 -20.43
CA ASP A 630 21.79 -30.99 -21.16
C ASP A 630 21.31 -29.83 -22.02
N LEU A 631 21.92 -28.65 -21.82
CA LEU A 631 21.64 -27.43 -22.56
C LEU A 631 22.61 -27.20 -23.72
N GLN A 632 23.62 -28.03 -23.89
CA GLN A 632 24.63 -27.88 -24.93
C GLN A 632 24.00 -27.86 -26.34
N GLY A 633 24.40 -26.87 -27.15
CA GLY A 633 23.92 -26.71 -28.50
C GLY A 633 22.55 -25.97 -28.61
N LEU A 634 22.04 -25.46 -27.51
CA LEU A 634 20.91 -24.54 -27.54
C LEU A 634 21.37 -23.10 -27.75
N GLU A 635 20.55 -22.29 -28.44
CA GLU A 635 20.84 -20.89 -28.69
C GLU A 635 20.57 -20.06 -27.42
N ALA A 636 21.29 -18.95 -27.24
CA ALA A 636 21.00 -17.98 -26.19
C ALA A 636 19.61 -17.34 -26.42
N GLY A 637 18.84 -17.16 -25.33
CA GLY A 637 17.50 -16.60 -25.40
C GLY A 637 16.54 -17.19 -24.38
N PRO A 638 15.25 -16.80 -24.42
CA PRO A 638 14.24 -17.26 -23.47
C PRO A 638 13.73 -18.68 -23.78
N TYR A 639 13.50 -19.43 -22.71
CA TYR A 639 12.98 -20.80 -22.73
C TYR A 639 11.87 -20.99 -21.70
N GLU A 640 10.98 -21.95 -21.95
CA GLU A 640 9.95 -22.39 -21.02
C GLU A 640 10.11 -23.90 -20.73
N LEU A 641 10.30 -24.23 -19.46
CA LEU A 641 10.27 -25.60 -18.96
C LEU A 641 8.85 -25.94 -18.56
N ALA A 642 8.24 -26.91 -19.25
CA ALA A 642 6.94 -27.46 -18.91
C ALA A 642 7.14 -28.78 -18.13
N LEU A 643 6.49 -28.85 -16.96
CA LEU A 643 6.43 -30.01 -16.09
C LEU A 643 5.04 -30.62 -16.18
N GLU A 644 4.95 -31.92 -16.39
CA GLU A 644 3.71 -32.68 -16.33
C GLU A 644 3.84 -33.81 -15.31
N VAL A 645 2.92 -33.82 -14.34
CA VAL A 645 2.84 -34.84 -13.28
C VAL A 645 1.51 -35.53 -13.38
N HIS A 646 1.52 -36.86 -13.31
CA HIS A 646 0.34 -37.70 -13.34
C HIS A 646 0.28 -38.58 -12.09
N ASP A 647 -0.82 -38.50 -11.34
CA ASP A 647 -1.16 -39.41 -10.26
C ASP A 647 -1.90 -40.61 -10.84
N GLU A 648 -1.26 -41.75 -10.90
CA GLU A 648 -1.77 -42.96 -11.53
C GLU A 648 -2.90 -43.61 -10.73
N VAL A 649 -3.05 -43.29 -9.44
CA VAL A 649 -4.11 -43.84 -8.58
C VAL A 649 -5.40 -43.06 -8.78
N SER A 650 -5.35 -41.74 -8.76
CA SER A 650 -6.53 -40.88 -8.93
C SER A 650 -6.83 -40.52 -10.39
N GLY A 651 -5.90 -40.73 -11.31
CA GLY A 651 -6.00 -40.32 -12.71
C GLY A 651 -5.86 -38.81 -12.93
N ARG A 652 -5.48 -38.03 -11.89
CA ARG A 652 -5.32 -36.57 -11.97
C ARG A 652 -3.97 -36.22 -12.58
N SER A 653 -3.96 -35.17 -13.38
CA SER A 653 -2.73 -34.59 -13.94
C SER A 653 -2.58 -33.15 -13.53
N LEU A 654 -1.32 -32.73 -13.36
CA LEU A 654 -0.92 -31.35 -13.07
C LEU A 654 0.11 -30.90 -14.10
N ARG A 655 0.00 -29.66 -14.57
CA ARG A 655 1.01 -29.02 -15.43
C ARG A 655 1.55 -27.77 -14.73
N GLY A 656 2.88 -27.67 -14.66
CA GLY A 656 3.62 -26.51 -14.20
C GLY A 656 4.46 -25.94 -15.33
N ARG A 657 4.83 -24.66 -15.24
CA ARG A 657 5.71 -23.98 -16.20
C ARG A 657 6.65 -23.07 -15.47
N GLU A 658 7.93 -23.13 -15.87
CA GLU A 658 9.00 -22.26 -15.38
C GLU A 658 9.70 -21.61 -16.57
N ARG A 659 9.93 -20.30 -16.49
CA ARG A 659 10.63 -19.55 -17.55
C ARG A 659 12.05 -19.24 -17.09
N PHE A 660 12.99 -19.34 -18.01
CA PHE A 660 14.38 -18.97 -17.80
C PHE A 660 15.03 -18.54 -19.13
N SER A 661 16.22 -17.97 -19.06
CA SER A 661 16.98 -17.56 -20.25
C SER A 661 18.32 -18.27 -20.28
N LEU A 662 18.79 -18.56 -21.50
CA LEU A 662 20.14 -19.02 -21.72
C LEU A 662 21.03 -17.85 -22.15
N THR A 663 22.21 -17.77 -21.53
CA THR A 663 23.29 -16.84 -21.93
C THR A 663 24.27 -17.55 -22.85
N PRO A 664 25.03 -16.83 -23.73
CA PRO A 664 26.02 -17.44 -24.58
C PRO A 664 27.04 -18.22 -23.77
N ALA A 665 27.52 -19.36 -24.32
CA ALA A 665 28.56 -20.14 -23.72
C ALA A 665 29.84 -19.31 -23.53
N GLY A 666 30.35 -19.24 -22.29
CA GLY A 666 31.55 -18.43 -21.96
C GLY A 666 31.25 -17.01 -21.45
N SER A 667 30.00 -16.61 -21.30
CA SER A 667 29.67 -15.41 -20.52
C SER A 667 30.11 -15.63 -19.07
N PRO A 668 30.72 -14.60 -18.41
CA PRO A 668 31.10 -14.74 -17.00
C PRO A 668 29.86 -15.02 -16.17
N GLU A 669 29.90 -16.13 -15.43
CA GLU A 669 28.86 -16.48 -14.47
C GLU A 669 28.51 -15.27 -13.58
N PRO A 670 27.22 -15.03 -13.30
CA PRO A 670 26.87 -14.33 -12.08
C PRO A 670 27.20 -15.26 -10.90
N ARG A 671 28.47 -15.24 -10.47
CA ARG A 671 28.98 -16.10 -9.42
C ARG A 671 28.21 -15.86 -8.14
N SER A 672 27.37 -16.83 -7.77
CA SER A 672 26.99 -17.05 -6.37
C SER A 672 28.08 -17.94 -5.75
N PRO A 673 28.54 -17.66 -4.55
CA PRO A 673 29.46 -18.50 -3.83
C PRO A 673 28.79 -19.78 -3.35
#